data_cc4653bbe561142046d934dcead4cce0
#
_entry.id   cc4653bbe561142046d934dcead4cce0
#
_cell.length_a   1.000
_cell.length_b   1.000
_cell.length_c   1.000
_cell.angle_alpha   90.00
_cell.angle_beta   90.00
_cell.angle_gamma   90.00
#
_symmetry.space_group_name_H-M   'P 1'
#
loop_
_entity.id
_entity.type
_entity.pdbx_description
1 polymer ?
#
loop_
_entity_poly.entity_id
_entity_poly.type
_entity_poly.pdbx_seq_one_letter_code
_entity_poly.pdbx_strand_id
1 'polypeptide(L)'
;MDIDRVFSDMTVLEKAQLLCGASSFSLREFKELGIPRLNFLDGGTGINFEQLFPDRYQDLLDEYTPEEADHVITRFYKQDLLTDKEKELRERIADRLSKIKGNITAAPGCYPPGILLGATWNPDTVYKTGLALGMEALCYRVGVLLGTPNVNVLREPRCGRLFEGYSEDPKLNSVLAPEICRGVEETGVASNTKHFVCNNLEINRVGIDETVSMRALREIYFPGFKACSKVTRTFMSAYPSINGTSSSESRFLLTEVLRDDWGFEGTVVTDWGACTGKTSDAINAGCQIYMPGPWDHTEIMEAIQNGSLSTEKLDEAAYSVLKLIDERASLEMPSDLTNDRYIETGDRAAYEAAKEGICLLMNKEDALPIKQGSKVSIFGDNRGELQDFGGGSAQVFTDRTTSMPETLKTYLGSGNISYNDIDAFYEGAYAVVTETILSREGQDREDLNMTRETRDILGSLGKARSMGAKGRIILILNIPGPVTLDGAEDIIDGLICVFYPGMMGGLALADILTGRVNPSGALPVTFPARYEDTPAFLSYPDSFKCTYGEGIFVGYRGYQIRKIKPLFCFGYGLSYTSFDIRDIKASVNNGRVDIKACIANTGDMGGKAVIQVYSHKLSSMVRRPESELRTFAKVYIEAGCEQQVDLSFDVTDLMYYSEDHGKFLLEDGKYELRAGLSSEDIARTCVIDIGECSPELRFGPDTSCLEISRAPLVLEALKQDLEDAGQSFQPFITCLRYTPQDKIAVHFPECRSYKRFMDACAKHRRD
;
A
#
# COMPACT_ATOMS: atom_id res chain seq x y z
N MET A 1 -30.65 15.79 7.18
CA MET A 1 -30.71 17.27 7.15
C MET A 1 -31.31 17.72 5.82
N ASP A 2 -32.03 18.84 5.76
CA ASP A 2 -32.43 19.45 4.47
C ASP A 2 -31.26 20.29 3.97
N ILE A 3 -30.37 19.66 3.22
CA ILE A 3 -29.08 20.23 2.80
C ILE A 3 -29.28 21.50 1.98
N ASP A 4 -30.21 21.49 1.01
CA ASP A 4 -30.42 22.63 0.10
C ASP A 4 -30.91 23.86 0.85
N ARG A 5 -31.82 23.69 1.82
CA ARG A 5 -32.28 24.75 2.66
C ARG A 5 -31.16 25.28 3.56
N VAL A 6 -30.47 24.40 4.28
CA VAL A 6 -29.38 24.79 5.18
C VAL A 6 -28.29 25.52 4.41
N PHE A 7 -27.90 25.00 3.23
CA PHE A 7 -26.91 25.63 2.37
C PHE A 7 -27.32 27.04 1.90
N SER A 8 -28.60 27.23 1.56
CA SER A 8 -29.11 28.55 1.17
C SER A 8 -29.18 29.56 2.33
N ASP A 9 -29.35 29.08 3.56
CA ASP A 9 -29.36 29.88 4.77
C ASP A 9 -27.95 30.29 5.25
N MET A 10 -26.89 29.61 4.77
CA MET A 10 -25.48 29.89 5.14
C MET A 10 -24.98 31.18 4.51
N THR A 11 -24.33 32.02 5.32
CA THR A 11 -23.55 33.17 4.86
C THR A 11 -22.23 32.73 4.22
N VAL A 12 -21.60 33.60 3.41
CA VAL A 12 -20.26 33.36 2.83
C VAL A 12 -19.22 33.06 3.92
N LEU A 13 -19.29 33.73 5.06
CA LEU A 13 -18.41 33.51 6.20
C LEU A 13 -18.59 32.10 6.79
N GLU A 14 -19.82 31.66 7.00
CA GLU A 14 -20.09 30.31 7.53
C GLU A 14 -19.63 29.22 6.56
N LYS A 15 -19.80 29.41 5.24
CA LYS A 15 -19.27 28.52 4.20
C LYS A 15 -17.74 28.43 4.26
N ALA A 16 -17.05 29.57 4.39
CA ALA A 16 -15.58 29.58 4.57
C ALA A 16 -15.16 28.88 5.86
N GLN A 17 -15.87 29.12 6.98
CA GLN A 17 -15.60 28.46 8.26
C GLN A 17 -15.89 26.95 8.25
N LEU A 18 -16.84 26.50 7.43
CA LEU A 18 -17.17 25.08 7.28
C LEU A 18 -16.01 24.26 6.68
N LEU A 19 -15.21 24.88 5.81
CA LEU A 19 -14.04 24.23 5.19
C LEU A 19 -12.85 24.13 6.14
N CYS A 20 -12.83 24.90 7.22
CA CYS A 20 -11.71 25.03 8.13
C CYS A 20 -11.88 24.14 9.37
N GLY A 21 -10.85 23.35 9.70
CA GLY A 21 -10.82 22.59 10.94
C GLY A 21 -11.13 23.49 12.15
N ALA A 22 -12.04 23.05 12.99
CA ALA A 22 -12.38 23.76 14.23
C ALA A 22 -11.44 23.35 15.37
N SER A 23 -10.93 22.15 15.32
CA SER A 23 -9.96 21.58 16.23
C SER A 23 -9.01 20.64 15.46
N SER A 24 -8.08 19.99 16.14
CA SER A 24 -7.11 19.10 15.49
C SER A 24 -7.78 17.98 14.68
N PHE A 25 -8.95 17.48 15.10
CA PHE A 25 -9.61 16.34 14.47
C PHE A 25 -11.12 16.53 14.29
N SER A 26 -11.60 17.76 14.13
CA SER A 26 -13.03 17.96 13.85
C SER A 26 -13.33 19.22 13.06
N LEU A 27 -14.46 19.19 12.32
CA LEU A 27 -15.10 20.37 11.75
C LEU A 27 -16.05 21.02 12.74
N ARG A 28 -16.40 22.28 12.47
CA ARG A 28 -17.25 23.12 13.31
C ARG A 28 -18.70 22.63 13.30
N GLU A 29 -19.32 22.67 14.47
CA GLU A 29 -20.77 22.60 14.63
C GLU A 29 -21.38 23.97 14.41
N PHE A 30 -22.51 24.06 13.67
CA PHE A 30 -23.30 25.26 13.52
C PHE A 30 -24.71 24.98 14.07
N LYS A 31 -24.89 25.20 15.38
CA LYS A 31 -26.13 24.84 16.10
C LYS A 31 -27.35 25.52 15.54
N GLU A 32 -27.23 26.81 15.19
CA GLU A 32 -28.35 27.63 14.66
C GLU A 32 -28.86 27.11 13.30
N LEU A 33 -27.97 26.47 12.53
CA LEU A 33 -28.29 25.87 11.24
C LEU A 33 -28.58 24.36 11.33
N GLY A 34 -28.41 23.77 12.51
CA GLY A 34 -28.59 22.32 12.70
C GLY A 34 -27.48 21.46 12.06
N ILE A 35 -26.28 22.02 11.79
CA ILE A 35 -25.16 21.32 11.24
C ILE A 35 -24.36 20.70 12.40
N PRO A 36 -24.29 19.36 12.51
CA PRO A 36 -23.53 18.69 13.56
C PRO A 36 -22.02 18.75 13.34
N ARG A 37 -21.25 18.51 14.40
CA ARG A 37 -19.81 18.35 14.37
C ARG A 37 -19.44 17.07 13.61
N LEU A 38 -18.51 17.13 12.67
CA LEU A 38 -17.90 15.95 12.04
C LEU A 38 -16.54 15.65 12.68
N ASN A 39 -16.35 14.42 13.15
CA ASN A 39 -15.12 13.97 13.80
C ASN A 39 -14.31 13.08 12.86
N PHE A 40 -12.99 13.25 12.93
CA PHE A 40 -11.98 12.47 12.24
C PHE A 40 -11.11 11.77 13.28
N LEU A 41 -10.58 10.60 13.00
CA LEU A 41 -9.47 9.97 13.72
C LEU A 41 -8.65 9.12 12.75
N ASP A 42 -7.35 8.97 13.02
CA ASP A 42 -6.55 7.97 12.32
C ASP A 42 -6.93 6.55 12.75
N GLY A 43 -6.90 5.65 11.78
CA GLY A 43 -7.32 4.28 11.95
C GLY A 43 -6.65 3.27 11.04
N GLY A 44 -5.45 3.59 10.52
CA GLY A 44 -4.73 2.70 9.59
C GLY A 44 -4.42 1.31 10.15
N THR A 45 -4.24 1.20 11.47
CA THR A 45 -4.01 -0.08 12.19
C THR A 45 -4.95 -0.27 13.38
N GLY A 46 -5.93 0.60 13.56
CA GLY A 46 -6.86 0.66 14.69
C GLY A 46 -7.09 2.10 15.10
N ILE A 47 -8.07 2.34 15.95
CA ILE A 47 -8.43 3.70 16.38
C ILE A 47 -7.29 4.30 17.21
N ASN A 48 -6.68 5.38 16.69
CA ASN A 48 -5.75 6.20 17.47
C ASN A 48 -6.53 7.11 18.43
N PHE A 49 -6.93 6.55 19.57
CA PHE A 49 -7.81 7.26 20.49
C PHE A 49 -7.10 8.41 21.24
N GLU A 50 -5.77 8.46 21.24
CA GLU A 50 -4.99 9.60 21.74
C GLU A 50 -5.45 10.93 21.13
N GLN A 51 -5.80 10.91 19.87
CA GLN A 51 -6.27 12.07 19.13
C GLN A 51 -7.62 12.66 19.63
N LEU A 52 -8.33 11.94 20.50
CA LEU A 52 -9.53 12.48 21.15
C LEU A 52 -9.19 13.48 22.26
N PHE A 53 -7.99 13.41 22.85
CA PHE A 53 -7.66 14.16 24.06
C PHE A 53 -7.58 15.68 23.83
N PRO A 54 -6.88 16.20 22.80
CA PRO A 54 -6.80 17.63 22.57
C PRO A 54 -8.17 18.30 22.41
N ASP A 55 -9.14 17.59 21.83
CA ASP A 55 -10.44 18.15 21.47
C ASP A 55 -11.51 17.95 22.55
N ARG A 56 -11.43 16.88 23.34
CA ARG A 56 -12.53 16.45 24.21
C ARG A 56 -12.19 16.42 25.69
N TYR A 57 -10.91 16.48 26.03
CA TYR A 57 -10.42 16.27 27.40
C TYR A 57 -9.40 17.32 27.85
N GLN A 58 -9.15 18.38 27.04
CA GLN A 58 -8.14 19.39 27.36
C GLN A 58 -8.37 20.02 28.75
N ASP A 59 -9.61 20.29 29.11
CA ASP A 59 -9.98 20.82 30.43
C ASP A 59 -9.61 19.91 31.61
N LEU A 60 -9.51 18.59 31.38
CA LEU A 60 -8.99 17.65 32.37
C LEU A 60 -7.47 17.62 32.38
N LEU A 61 -6.85 17.72 31.20
CA LEU A 61 -5.40 17.65 31.06
C LEU A 61 -4.71 18.88 31.66
N ASP A 62 -5.34 20.06 31.61
CA ASP A 62 -4.79 21.32 32.15
C ASP A 62 -4.55 21.29 33.67
N GLU A 63 -5.12 20.30 34.39
CA GLU A 63 -4.88 20.11 35.81
C GLU A 63 -3.61 19.25 36.13
N TYR A 64 -2.95 18.73 35.08
CA TYR A 64 -1.82 17.79 35.16
C TYR A 64 -0.62 18.31 34.36
N THR A 65 0.57 17.83 34.66
CA THR A 65 1.73 18.12 33.82
C THR A 65 1.62 17.41 32.46
N PRO A 66 2.26 17.91 31.40
CA PRO A 66 2.29 17.23 30.10
C PRO A 66 2.81 15.78 30.20
N GLU A 67 3.79 15.51 31.09
CA GLU A 67 4.34 14.17 31.31
C GLU A 67 3.32 13.24 31.96
N GLU A 68 2.59 13.71 32.98
CA GLU A 68 1.51 12.94 33.63
C GLU A 68 0.38 12.63 32.65
N ALA A 69 -0.01 13.63 31.84
CA ALA A 69 -1.03 13.47 30.82
C ALA A 69 -0.62 12.43 29.76
N ASP A 70 0.59 12.54 29.20
CA ASP A 70 1.14 11.58 28.24
C ASP A 70 1.23 10.17 28.82
N HIS A 71 1.67 10.06 30.07
CA HIS A 71 1.77 8.78 30.75
C HIS A 71 0.40 8.10 30.93
N VAL A 72 -0.66 8.88 31.27
CA VAL A 72 -2.04 8.37 31.35
C VAL A 72 -2.57 7.94 29.97
N ILE A 73 -2.34 8.75 28.95
CA ILE A 73 -2.84 8.49 27.60
C ILE A 73 -2.22 7.20 27.06
N THR A 74 -0.91 7.10 27.11
CA THR A 74 -0.15 5.97 26.53
C THR A 74 -0.38 4.66 27.29
N ARG A 75 -0.78 4.74 28.58
CA ARG A 75 -1.03 3.58 29.45
C ARG A 75 -2.48 3.46 29.90
N PHE A 76 -3.39 4.08 29.20
CA PHE A 76 -4.81 4.18 29.58
C PHE A 76 -5.45 2.83 29.91
N TYR A 77 -5.10 1.79 29.17
CA TYR A 77 -5.59 0.43 29.35
C TYR A 77 -4.67 -0.45 30.21
N LYS A 78 -3.49 0.06 30.64
CA LYS A 78 -2.51 -0.65 31.52
C LYS A 78 -2.44 0.01 32.89
N GLN A 79 -3.55 -0.05 33.66
CA GLN A 79 -3.77 0.71 34.90
C GLN A 79 -2.76 0.39 36.00
N ASP A 80 -2.21 -0.83 36.02
CA ASP A 80 -1.18 -1.28 36.94
C ASP A 80 0.14 -0.51 36.83
N LEU A 81 0.35 0.14 35.67
CA LEU A 81 1.52 0.98 35.41
C LEU A 81 1.33 2.46 35.80
N LEU A 82 0.13 2.86 36.25
CA LEU A 82 -0.20 4.23 36.62
C LEU A 82 -0.04 4.49 38.12
N THR A 83 0.40 5.70 38.48
CA THR A 83 0.37 6.20 39.86
C THR A 83 -1.07 6.47 40.31
N ASP A 84 -1.31 6.65 41.64
CA ASP A 84 -2.66 6.89 42.14
C ASP A 84 -3.25 8.20 41.61
N LYS A 85 -2.44 9.26 41.42
CA LYS A 85 -2.86 10.54 40.82
C LYS A 85 -3.24 10.35 39.33
N GLU A 86 -2.47 9.57 38.60
CA GLU A 86 -2.73 9.25 37.19
C GLU A 86 -3.98 8.37 37.02
N LYS A 87 -4.24 7.45 37.95
CA LYS A 87 -5.48 6.66 37.98
C LYS A 87 -6.72 7.55 38.14
N GLU A 88 -6.64 8.59 38.96
CA GLU A 88 -7.74 9.57 39.11
C GLU A 88 -8.03 10.26 37.77
N LEU A 89 -7.02 10.77 37.05
CA LEU A 89 -7.20 11.35 35.72
C LEU A 89 -7.79 10.31 34.76
N ARG A 90 -7.24 9.12 34.74
CA ARG A 90 -7.71 8.03 33.87
C ARG A 90 -9.18 7.69 34.11
N GLU A 91 -9.64 7.66 35.35
CA GLU A 91 -11.04 7.38 35.74
C GLU A 91 -11.98 8.50 35.24
N ARG A 92 -11.58 9.77 35.38
CA ARG A 92 -12.35 10.92 34.89
C ARG A 92 -12.48 10.90 33.35
N ILE A 93 -11.40 10.51 32.64
CA ILE A 93 -11.42 10.32 31.18
C ILE A 93 -12.32 9.12 30.81
N ALA A 94 -12.20 8.01 31.53
CA ALA A 94 -12.99 6.81 31.29
C ALA A 94 -14.50 7.05 31.45
N ASP A 95 -14.90 7.86 32.47
CA ASP A 95 -16.30 8.25 32.65
C ASP A 95 -16.83 9.04 31.42
N ARG A 96 -16.04 9.98 30.89
CA ARG A 96 -16.44 10.71 29.67
C ARG A 96 -16.46 9.80 28.44
N LEU A 97 -15.48 8.93 28.31
CA LEU A 97 -15.38 7.99 27.17
C LEU A 97 -16.56 7.02 27.16
N SER A 98 -17.01 6.57 28.36
CA SER A 98 -18.17 5.67 28.48
C SER A 98 -19.46 6.31 27.94
N LYS A 99 -19.62 7.63 28.04
CA LYS A 99 -20.76 8.35 27.48
C LYS A 99 -20.74 8.35 25.94
N ILE A 100 -19.57 8.16 25.32
CA ILE A 100 -19.40 8.06 23.86
C ILE A 100 -19.62 6.62 23.41
N LYS A 101 -18.96 5.66 24.10
CA LYS A 101 -18.91 4.24 23.73
C LYS A 101 -20.07 3.41 24.28
N GLY A 102 -20.91 3.98 25.15
CA GLY A 102 -21.99 3.23 25.80
C GLY A 102 -21.45 2.04 26.61
N ASN A 103 -21.96 0.85 26.34
CA ASN A 103 -21.58 -0.38 27.03
C ASN A 103 -20.26 -1.01 26.55
N ILE A 104 -19.57 -0.41 25.57
CA ILE A 104 -18.29 -0.95 25.07
C ILE A 104 -17.16 -0.45 25.96
N THR A 105 -16.63 -1.35 26.79
CA THR A 105 -15.53 -1.06 27.72
C THR A 105 -14.16 -1.50 27.21
N ALA A 106 -14.11 -2.42 26.23
CA ALA A 106 -12.88 -2.93 25.66
C ALA A 106 -12.02 -1.84 25.01
N ALA A 107 -10.71 -2.03 25.03
CA ALA A 107 -9.75 -1.21 24.28
C ALA A 107 -10.00 -1.29 22.77
N PRO A 108 -9.50 -0.33 21.97
CA PRO A 108 -9.49 -0.47 20.53
C PRO A 108 -8.67 -1.68 20.12
N GLY A 109 -9.06 -2.30 19.01
CA GLY A 109 -8.27 -3.35 18.39
C GLY A 109 -7.04 -2.77 17.70
N CYS A 110 -5.94 -3.52 17.70
CA CYS A 110 -4.78 -3.25 16.89
C CYS A 110 -4.71 -4.29 15.77
N TYR A 111 -4.87 -3.85 14.54
CA TYR A 111 -4.90 -4.70 13.35
C TYR A 111 -3.57 -4.63 12.60
N PRO A 112 -3.22 -5.66 11.83
CA PRO A 112 -2.06 -5.59 10.94
C PRO A 112 -2.13 -4.40 9.98
N PRO A 113 -1.02 -3.66 9.78
CA PRO A 113 -0.94 -2.56 8.82
C PRO A 113 -0.93 -3.05 7.37
N GLY A 114 -0.95 -2.07 6.45
CA GLY A 114 -1.04 -2.31 5.01
C GLY A 114 -0.05 -3.34 4.46
N ILE A 115 1.21 -3.32 4.87
CA ILE A 115 2.23 -4.25 4.36
C ILE A 115 1.90 -5.72 4.70
N LEU A 116 1.41 -6.00 5.91
CA LEU A 116 1.02 -7.36 6.26
C LEU A 116 -0.32 -7.73 5.63
N LEU A 117 -1.26 -6.78 5.52
CA LEU A 117 -2.49 -7.00 4.73
C LEU A 117 -2.15 -7.28 3.25
N GLY A 118 -1.15 -6.60 2.69
CA GLY A 118 -0.59 -6.89 1.36
C GLY A 118 -0.05 -8.32 1.25
N ALA A 119 0.66 -8.79 2.28
CA ALA A 119 1.20 -10.14 2.33
C ALA A 119 0.13 -11.24 2.43
N THR A 120 -1.11 -10.89 2.77
CA THR A 120 -2.23 -11.86 2.75
C THR A 120 -2.60 -12.28 1.33
N TRP A 121 -2.45 -11.42 0.33
CA TRP A 121 -2.95 -11.63 -1.04
C TRP A 121 -4.43 -12.06 -1.07
N ASN A 122 -5.20 -11.65 -0.06
CA ASN A 122 -6.58 -12.09 0.12
C ASN A 122 -7.51 -10.88 0.31
N PRO A 123 -8.26 -10.51 -0.75
CA PRO A 123 -9.20 -9.39 -0.69
C PRO A 123 -10.27 -9.53 0.41
N ASP A 124 -10.78 -10.75 0.66
CA ASP A 124 -11.80 -11.02 1.67
C ASP A 124 -11.30 -10.75 3.10
N THR A 125 -10.04 -11.11 3.38
CA THR A 125 -9.40 -10.80 4.69
C THR A 125 -9.24 -9.30 4.89
N VAL A 126 -8.83 -8.56 3.86
CA VAL A 126 -8.69 -7.10 3.91
C VAL A 126 -10.06 -6.43 4.12
N TYR A 127 -11.10 -6.88 3.40
CA TYR A 127 -12.46 -6.39 3.57
C TYR A 127 -12.99 -6.60 5.00
N LYS A 128 -12.81 -7.80 5.58
CA LYS A 128 -13.22 -8.11 6.95
C LYS A 128 -12.50 -7.27 8.00
N THR A 129 -11.22 -6.95 7.75
CA THR A 129 -10.46 -6.01 8.59
C THR A 129 -11.08 -4.61 8.51
N GLY A 130 -11.46 -4.15 7.32
CA GLY A 130 -12.16 -2.89 7.13
C GLY A 130 -13.50 -2.81 7.86
N LEU A 131 -14.30 -3.89 7.84
CA LEU A 131 -15.55 -3.98 8.60
C LEU A 131 -15.32 -3.84 10.10
N ALA A 132 -14.30 -4.50 10.66
CA ALA A 132 -13.98 -4.42 12.08
C ALA A 132 -13.54 -3.00 12.46
N LEU A 133 -12.66 -2.37 11.67
CA LEU A 133 -12.23 -0.98 11.85
C LEU A 133 -13.39 0.01 11.79
N GLY A 134 -14.28 -0.12 10.82
CA GLY A 134 -15.45 0.75 10.69
C GLY A 134 -16.40 0.60 11.87
N MET A 135 -16.62 -0.62 12.36
CA MET A 135 -17.43 -0.89 13.55
C MET A 135 -16.82 -0.25 14.81
N GLU A 136 -15.50 -0.32 14.95
CA GLU A 136 -14.79 0.37 16.04
C GLU A 136 -14.92 1.90 15.92
N ALA A 137 -14.78 2.46 14.72
CA ALA A 137 -14.94 3.90 14.49
C ALA A 137 -16.32 4.41 14.91
N LEU A 138 -17.38 3.64 14.67
CA LEU A 138 -18.73 3.97 15.16
C LEU A 138 -18.78 4.08 16.70
N CYS A 139 -18.08 3.18 17.43
CA CYS A 139 -18.03 3.21 18.89
C CYS A 139 -17.39 4.51 19.40
N TYR A 140 -16.46 5.10 18.65
CA TYR A 140 -15.79 6.35 19.01
C TYR A 140 -16.47 7.61 18.39
N ARG A 141 -17.63 7.46 17.73
CA ARG A 141 -18.36 8.53 17.05
C ARG A 141 -17.49 9.24 16.00
N VAL A 142 -16.74 8.46 15.24
CA VAL A 142 -15.90 8.92 14.15
C VAL A 142 -16.71 8.87 12.85
N GLY A 143 -16.82 9.98 12.16
CA GLY A 143 -17.51 10.04 10.86
C GLY A 143 -16.57 9.74 9.68
N VAL A 144 -15.27 10.08 9.83
CA VAL A 144 -14.22 9.83 8.83
C VAL A 144 -13.02 9.16 9.48
N LEU A 145 -12.70 7.95 9.02
CA LEU A 145 -11.56 7.17 9.49
C LEU A 145 -10.35 7.42 8.57
N LEU A 146 -9.38 8.20 9.07
CA LEU A 146 -8.20 8.60 8.32
C LEU A 146 -7.20 7.45 8.17
N GLY A 147 -6.50 7.41 7.03
CA GLY A 147 -5.45 6.42 6.79
C GLY A 147 -5.92 5.02 6.52
N THR A 148 -7.16 4.87 6.17
CA THR A 148 -7.76 3.60 5.79
C THR A 148 -8.28 3.71 4.36
N PRO A 149 -7.41 3.43 3.34
CA PRO A 149 -6.01 2.98 3.41
C PRO A 149 -4.94 4.06 3.12
N ASN A 150 -3.67 3.76 3.43
CA ASN A 150 -2.51 4.36 2.76
C ASN A 150 -2.16 3.50 1.53
N VAL A 151 -2.26 4.05 0.33
CA VAL A 151 -2.03 3.32 -0.93
C VAL A 151 -0.77 3.76 -1.68
N ASN A 152 0.12 4.53 -1.02
CA ASN A 152 1.42 4.83 -1.59
C ASN A 152 2.21 3.54 -1.83
N VAL A 153 2.80 3.45 -3.02
CA VAL A 153 3.60 2.29 -3.44
C VAL A 153 4.84 2.15 -2.54
N LEU A 154 5.21 0.93 -2.17
CA LEU A 154 6.40 0.63 -1.36
C LEU A 154 7.67 0.81 -2.20
N ARG A 155 8.07 2.07 -2.41
CA ARG A 155 9.15 2.48 -3.31
C ARG A 155 10.52 2.47 -2.65
N GLU A 156 10.67 3.21 -1.56
CA GLU A 156 11.92 3.37 -0.81
C GLU A 156 11.86 2.51 0.45
N PRO A 157 12.65 1.45 0.55
CA PRO A 157 12.55 0.51 1.67
C PRO A 157 12.91 1.12 3.02
N ARG A 158 13.60 2.27 3.08
CA ARG A 158 13.89 2.98 4.34
C ARG A 158 12.76 3.88 4.81
N CYS A 159 11.73 4.13 3.98
CA CYS A 159 10.63 5.02 4.35
C CYS A 159 10.05 4.66 5.71
N GLY A 160 9.95 5.65 6.61
CA GLY A 160 9.47 5.45 7.98
C GLY A 160 8.02 4.97 8.07
N ARG A 161 7.20 5.28 7.06
CA ARG A 161 5.80 4.86 6.94
C ARG A 161 5.59 3.73 5.94
N LEU A 162 6.65 3.02 5.55
CA LEU A 162 6.55 1.92 4.59
C LEU A 162 5.51 0.87 5.01
N PHE A 163 5.45 0.56 6.31
CA PHE A 163 4.53 -0.43 6.86
C PHE A 163 3.05 -0.14 6.60
N GLU A 164 2.68 1.12 6.39
CA GLU A 164 1.28 1.51 6.14
C GLU A 164 0.79 1.14 4.74
N GLY A 165 1.67 1.11 3.74
CA GLY A 165 1.33 0.79 2.35
C GLY A 165 1.21 -0.72 2.12
N TYR A 166 0.48 -1.12 1.07
CA TYR A 166 0.17 -2.53 0.82
C TYR A 166 1.23 -3.25 0.01
N SER A 167 1.79 -2.64 -1.03
CA SER A 167 2.70 -3.33 -1.95
C SER A 167 3.58 -2.38 -2.78
N GLU A 168 4.68 -2.92 -3.30
CA GLU A 168 5.47 -2.29 -4.37
C GLU A 168 4.80 -2.41 -5.75
N ASP A 169 3.79 -3.29 -5.87
CA ASP A 169 3.10 -3.56 -7.12
C ASP A 169 1.76 -2.82 -7.22
N PRO A 170 1.54 -1.98 -8.27
CA PRO A 170 0.31 -1.23 -8.43
C PRO A 170 -0.94 -2.10 -8.62
N LYS A 171 -0.81 -3.32 -9.18
CA LYS A 171 -1.96 -4.23 -9.33
C LYS A 171 -2.39 -4.81 -7.99
N LEU A 172 -1.45 -5.24 -7.16
CA LEU A 172 -1.75 -5.74 -5.82
C LEU A 172 -2.40 -4.64 -4.96
N ASN A 173 -1.86 -3.41 -4.99
CA ASN A 173 -2.48 -2.24 -4.36
C ASN A 173 -3.92 -2.02 -4.85
N SER A 174 -4.13 -2.06 -6.19
CA SER A 174 -5.44 -1.78 -6.80
C SER A 174 -6.51 -2.83 -6.48
N VAL A 175 -6.10 -4.04 -6.10
CA VAL A 175 -7.03 -5.10 -5.72
C VAL A 175 -7.31 -5.10 -4.21
N LEU A 176 -6.30 -4.90 -3.38
CA LEU A 176 -6.44 -5.04 -1.93
C LEU A 176 -6.92 -3.75 -1.23
N ALA A 177 -6.35 -2.60 -1.58
CA ALA A 177 -6.67 -1.36 -0.88
C ALA A 177 -8.15 -0.92 -1.00
N PRO A 178 -8.87 -1.09 -2.12
CA PRO A 178 -10.30 -0.81 -2.17
C PRO A 178 -11.14 -1.65 -1.21
N GLU A 179 -10.66 -2.85 -0.84
CA GLU A 179 -11.41 -3.77 0.01
C GLU A 179 -11.54 -3.26 1.44
N ILE A 180 -10.48 -2.65 1.99
CA ILE A 180 -10.58 -2.06 3.31
C ILE A 180 -11.51 -0.85 3.30
N CYS A 181 -11.45 -0.02 2.21
CA CYS A 181 -12.42 1.06 2.02
C CYS A 181 -13.84 0.51 2.05
N ARG A 182 -14.13 -0.54 1.26
CA ARG A 182 -15.45 -1.15 1.17
C ARG A 182 -15.95 -1.64 2.52
N GLY A 183 -15.08 -2.30 3.30
CA GLY A 183 -15.43 -2.75 4.64
C GLY A 183 -15.78 -1.60 5.59
N VAL A 184 -15.01 -0.51 5.58
CA VAL A 184 -15.29 0.68 6.39
C VAL A 184 -16.57 1.38 5.93
N GLU A 185 -16.72 1.63 4.63
CA GLU A 185 -17.89 2.33 4.07
C GLU A 185 -19.22 1.58 4.33
N GLU A 186 -19.19 0.23 4.38
CA GLU A 186 -20.37 -0.59 4.68
C GLU A 186 -20.92 -0.34 6.09
N THR A 187 -20.09 0.09 7.03
CA THR A 187 -20.54 0.47 8.39
C THR A 187 -21.19 1.85 8.44
N GLY A 188 -21.11 2.62 7.36
CA GLY A 188 -21.56 4.02 7.30
C GLY A 188 -20.46 5.03 7.61
N VAL A 189 -19.30 4.63 8.14
CA VAL A 189 -18.15 5.50 8.35
C VAL A 189 -17.47 5.78 7.00
N ALA A 190 -17.03 7.02 6.76
CA ALA A 190 -16.25 7.32 5.57
C ALA A 190 -14.81 6.83 5.71
N SER A 191 -14.34 6.06 4.74
CA SER A 191 -12.92 5.77 4.58
C SER A 191 -12.19 6.98 4.02
N ASN A 192 -10.88 7.08 4.29
CA ASN A 192 -10.03 8.16 3.80
C ASN A 192 -8.78 7.58 3.15
N THR A 193 -8.74 7.62 1.81
CA THR A 193 -7.60 7.16 1.03
C THR A 193 -6.48 8.19 1.04
N LYS A 194 -5.28 7.80 1.51
CA LYS A 194 -4.11 8.68 1.65
C LYS A 194 -2.82 8.04 1.15
N HIS A 195 -1.75 8.81 0.95
CA HIS A 195 -1.68 10.26 0.80
C HIS A 195 -1.56 10.56 -0.69
N PHE A 196 -2.46 11.33 -1.27
CA PHE A 196 -2.52 11.54 -2.72
C PHE A 196 -1.65 12.72 -3.14
N VAL A 197 -0.41 12.50 -3.67
CA VAL A 197 0.21 11.24 -4.13
C VAL A 197 1.72 11.24 -3.83
N CYS A 198 2.37 10.10 -3.96
CA CYS A 198 3.82 9.92 -3.88
C CYS A 198 4.48 10.22 -2.52
N ASN A 199 3.76 10.16 -1.40
CA ASN A 199 4.36 10.28 -0.06
C ASN A 199 5.15 9.00 0.29
N ASN A 200 6.33 8.84 -0.35
CA ASN A 200 7.16 7.64 -0.28
C ASN A 200 8.43 7.82 0.57
N LEU A 201 8.58 8.99 1.22
CA LEU A 201 9.70 9.38 2.07
C LEU A 201 9.20 10.23 3.24
N GLU A 202 9.89 10.16 4.38
CA GLU A 202 9.60 11.00 5.53
C GLU A 202 10.58 12.18 5.66
N ILE A 203 11.79 12.05 5.09
CA ILE A 203 12.77 13.13 5.08
C ILE A 203 12.23 14.32 4.29
N ASN A 204 12.25 15.51 4.91
CA ASN A 204 11.83 16.78 4.29
C ASN A 204 10.41 16.74 3.68
N ARG A 205 9.54 15.80 4.07
CA ARG A 205 8.23 15.54 3.46
C ARG A 205 7.37 16.79 3.29
N VAL A 206 7.46 17.74 4.24
CA VAL A 206 6.85 19.04 4.10
C VAL A 206 7.83 19.95 3.34
N GLY A 207 7.57 20.17 2.05
CA GLY A 207 8.38 21.06 1.20
C GLY A 207 9.28 20.35 0.20
N ILE A 208 9.42 19.03 0.23
CA ILE A 208 10.12 18.31 -0.84
C ILE A 208 9.36 18.41 -2.16
N ASP A 209 10.07 18.61 -3.26
CA ASP A 209 9.54 18.54 -4.62
C ASP A 209 9.99 17.24 -5.30
N GLU A 210 9.03 16.40 -5.63
CA GLU A 210 9.25 15.10 -6.26
C GLU A 210 9.01 15.18 -7.76
N THR A 211 10.08 15.01 -8.52
CA THR A 211 10.01 14.96 -9.99
C THR A 211 9.68 13.54 -10.44
N VAL A 212 8.49 13.35 -10.94
CA VAL A 212 7.97 12.04 -11.37
C VAL A 212 7.49 12.12 -12.80
N SER A 213 7.94 11.21 -13.67
CA SER A 213 7.47 11.17 -15.06
C SER A 213 5.96 10.88 -15.10
N MET A 214 5.28 11.42 -16.13
CA MET A 214 3.85 11.22 -16.29
C MET A 214 3.50 9.74 -16.47
N ARG A 215 4.38 8.98 -17.15
CA ARG A 215 4.24 7.54 -17.30
C ARG A 215 4.30 6.82 -15.96
N ALA A 216 5.25 7.17 -15.09
CA ALA A 216 5.36 6.57 -13.76
C ALA A 216 4.14 6.92 -12.88
N LEU A 217 3.67 8.16 -12.89
CA LEU A 217 2.44 8.55 -12.20
C LEU A 217 1.26 7.68 -12.64
N ARG A 218 1.04 7.55 -13.96
CA ARG A 218 -0.11 6.85 -14.54
C ARG A 218 -0.06 5.32 -14.40
N GLU A 219 1.14 4.70 -14.50
CA GLU A 219 1.28 3.23 -14.49
C GLU A 219 1.59 2.66 -13.10
N ILE A 220 2.22 3.45 -12.20
CA ILE A 220 2.70 2.95 -10.89
C ILE A 220 1.96 3.61 -9.72
N TYR A 221 1.95 4.95 -9.64
CA TYR A 221 1.51 5.65 -8.43
C TYR A 221 -0.01 5.89 -8.37
N PHE A 222 -0.68 6.09 -9.50
CA PHE A 222 -2.13 6.35 -9.55
C PHE A 222 -3.05 5.12 -9.45
N PRO A 223 -2.69 3.91 -9.92
CA PRO A 223 -3.65 2.82 -10.04
C PRO A 223 -4.36 2.44 -8.75
N GLY A 224 -3.64 2.35 -7.62
CA GLY A 224 -4.23 2.07 -6.31
C GLY A 224 -5.23 3.15 -5.88
N PHE A 225 -4.89 4.43 -6.05
CA PHE A 225 -5.78 5.55 -5.76
C PHE A 225 -7.01 5.55 -6.67
N LYS A 226 -6.82 5.29 -7.98
CA LYS A 226 -7.92 5.17 -8.94
C LYS A 226 -8.89 4.06 -8.56
N ALA A 227 -8.38 2.93 -8.09
CA ALA A 227 -9.24 1.84 -7.64
C ALA A 227 -10.03 2.24 -6.38
N CYS A 228 -9.39 2.88 -5.40
CA CYS A 228 -10.05 3.37 -4.19
C CYS A 228 -11.07 4.47 -4.48
N SER A 229 -10.87 5.33 -5.49
CA SER A 229 -11.81 6.43 -5.82
C SER A 229 -13.22 5.95 -6.18
N LYS A 230 -13.38 4.68 -6.52
CA LYS A 230 -14.69 4.07 -6.82
C LYS A 230 -15.48 3.67 -5.57
N VAL A 231 -14.83 3.68 -4.40
CA VAL A 231 -15.41 3.17 -3.15
C VAL A 231 -15.35 4.20 -2.03
N THR A 232 -14.20 4.84 -1.81
CA THR A 232 -13.98 5.80 -0.71
C THR A 232 -14.79 7.07 -0.88
N ARG A 233 -15.16 7.70 0.25
CA ARG A 233 -15.85 9.01 0.28
C ARG A 233 -14.89 10.17 0.44
N THR A 234 -13.67 9.93 0.93
CA THR A 234 -12.72 11.01 1.16
C THR A 234 -11.30 10.64 0.70
N PHE A 235 -10.56 11.64 0.24
CA PHE A 235 -9.13 11.55 -0.04
C PHE A 235 -8.36 12.50 0.87
N MET A 236 -7.12 12.15 1.19
CA MET A 236 -6.18 13.07 1.83
C MET A 236 -5.07 13.42 0.83
N SER A 237 -4.86 14.73 0.59
CA SER A 237 -3.71 15.20 -0.21
C SER A 237 -2.40 14.96 0.54
N ALA A 238 -1.30 14.77 -0.21
CA ALA A 238 0.01 14.47 0.37
C ALA A 238 0.78 15.73 0.77
N TYR A 239 1.84 15.54 1.58
CA TYR A 239 2.78 16.60 1.94
C TYR A 239 3.65 17.08 0.77
N PRO A 240 4.27 16.21 -0.06
CA PRO A 240 5.21 16.65 -1.08
C PRO A 240 4.55 17.45 -2.20
N SER A 241 5.35 18.29 -2.83
CA SER A 241 5.05 18.84 -4.14
C SER A 241 5.35 17.81 -5.21
N ILE A 242 4.55 17.78 -6.27
CA ILE A 242 4.76 16.92 -7.44
C ILE A 242 5.02 17.80 -8.66
N ASN A 243 6.19 17.62 -9.26
CA ASN A 243 6.61 18.38 -10.45
C ASN A 243 6.44 19.90 -10.25
N GLY A 244 6.84 20.42 -9.08
CA GLY A 244 6.85 21.83 -8.73
C GLY A 244 5.54 22.39 -8.17
N THR A 245 4.50 21.56 -7.95
CA THR A 245 3.21 22.02 -7.39
C THR A 245 2.84 21.22 -6.14
N SER A 246 2.50 21.90 -5.05
CA SER A 246 2.00 21.28 -3.80
C SER A 246 0.81 20.36 -4.11
N SER A 247 0.81 19.16 -3.52
CA SER A 247 -0.28 18.19 -3.75
C SER A 247 -1.64 18.75 -3.35
N SER A 248 -1.72 19.57 -2.30
CA SER A 248 -2.96 20.22 -1.85
C SER A 248 -3.45 21.33 -2.79
N GLU A 249 -2.58 21.90 -3.61
CA GLU A 249 -2.84 23.04 -4.49
C GLU A 249 -2.78 22.66 -5.99
N SER A 250 -2.62 21.36 -6.27
CA SER A 250 -2.46 20.86 -7.62
C SER A 250 -3.81 20.64 -8.32
N ARG A 251 -4.20 21.58 -9.20
CA ARG A 251 -5.36 21.40 -10.06
C ARG A 251 -5.25 20.12 -10.92
N PHE A 252 -4.03 19.81 -11.40
CA PHE A 252 -3.78 18.57 -12.13
C PHE A 252 -4.18 17.34 -11.33
N LEU A 253 -3.74 17.24 -10.07
CA LEU A 253 -4.04 16.06 -9.24
C LEU A 253 -5.52 16.05 -8.80
N LEU A 254 -6.01 17.16 -8.23
CA LEU A 254 -7.29 17.18 -7.51
C LEU A 254 -8.51 17.40 -8.42
N THR A 255 -8.34 18.08 -9.54
CA THR A 255 -9.42 18.30 -10.51
C THR A 255 -9.26 17.40 -11.72
N GLU A 256 -8.19 17.57 -12.52
CA GLU A 256 -8.08 16.91 -13.82
C GLU A 256 -7.96 15.38 -13.69
N VAL A 257 -7.15 14.87 -12.74
CA VAL A 257 -6.99 13.43 -12.54
C VAL A 257 -8.10 12.87 -11.66
N LEU A 258 -8.27 13.40 -10.43
CA LEU A 258 -9.17 12.78 -9.47
C LEU A 258 -10.65 12.92 -9.88
N ARG A 259 -11.07 14.11 -10.34
CA ARG A 259 -12.47 14.39 -10.69
C ARG A 259 -12.79 14.13 -12.16
N ASP A 260 -12.04 14.75 -13.07
CA ASP A 260 -12.38 14.70 -14.48
C ASP A 260 -12.06 13.32 -15.11
N ASP A 261 -10.86 12.75 -14.83
CA ASP A 261 -10.47 11.44 -15.38
C ASP A 261 -11.11 10.26 -14.63
N TRP A 262 -11.22 10.33 -13.27
CA TRP A 262 -11.69 9.20 -12.47
C TRP A 262 -13.15 9.32 -12.02
N GLY A 263 -13.74 10.51 -12.10
CA GLY A 263 -15.13 10.76 -11.72
C GLY A 263 -15.36 10.69 -10.19
N PHE A 264 -14.38 11.11 -9.39
CA PHE A 264 -14.53 11.16 -7.94
C PHE A 264 -15.41 12.35 -7.52
N GLU A 265 -16.48 12.06 -6.79
CA GLU A 265 -17.46 13.05 -6.32
C GLU A 265 -17.34 13.35 -4.82
N GLY A 266 -16.42 12.72 -4.11
CA GLY A 266 -16.23 12.88 -2.67
C GLY A 266 -15.41 14.11 -2.30
N THR A 267 -15.01 14.19 -1.05
CA THR A 267 -14.32 15.34 -0.44
C THR A 267 -12.83 15.07 -0.28
N VAL A 268 -12.00 16.08 -0.54
CA VAL A 268 -10.55 16.05 -0.30
C VAL A 268 -10.24 16.86 0.96
N VAL A 269 -9.48 16.24 1.88
CA VAL A 269 -8.92 16.88 3.06
C VAL A 269 -7.40 17.01 2.90
N THR A 270 -6.81 18.09 3.40
CA THR A 270 -5.34 18.21 3.48
C THR A 270 -4.77 17.20 4.47
N ASP A 271 -3.56 16.69 4.24
CA ASP A 271 -2.77 16.17 5.35
C ASP A 271 -2.50 17.31 6.36
N TRP A 272 -2.12 16.98 7.61
CA TRP A 272 -2.06 17.92 8.74
C TRP A 272 -0.97 18.98 8.52
N GLY A 273 -1.42 20.18 8.09
CA GLY A 273 -0.52 21.29 7.73
C GLY A 273 0.07 21.19 6.32
N ALA A 274 -0.46 20.34 5.44
CA ALA A 274 0.07 20.17 4.07
C ALA A 274 -0.30 21.31 3.12
N CYS A 275 -1.30 22.15 3.43
CA CYS A 275 -1.55 23.39 2.69
C CYS A 275 -0.57 24.47 3.16
N THR A 276 0.54 24.62 2.46
CA THR A 276 1.63 25.55 2.80
C THR A 276 1.55 26.89 2.07
N GLY A 277 0.73 26.97 1.01
CA GLY A 277 0.45 28.17 0.27
C GLY A 277 -0.83 28.87 0.73
N LYS A 278 -1.66 29.30 -0.24
CA LYS A 278 -2.93 29.94 0.04
C LYS A 278 -4.07 28.93 0.07
N THR A 279 -4.94 29.04 1.07
CA THR A 279 -6.14 28.18 1.16
C THR A 279 -7.05 28.38 -0.06
N SER A 280 -7.15 29.59 -0.58
CA SER A 280 -7.91 29.88 -1.80
C SER A 280 -7.38 29.20 -3.05
N ASP A 281 -6.05 29.03 -3.19
CA ASP A 281 -5.45 28.29 -4.30
C ASP A 281 -5.78 26.81 -4.19
N ALA A 282 -5.78 26.26 -2.99
CA ALA A 282 -6.17 24.88 -2.75
C ALA A 282 -7.68 24.64 -3.01
N ILE A 283 -8.58 25.59 -2.63
CA ILE A 283 -10.01 25.53 -3.00
C ILE A 283 -10.15 25.51 -4.53
N ASN A 284 -9.46 26.40 -5.23
CA ASN A 284 -9.49 26.48 -6.69
C ASN A 284 -8.97 25.19 -7.35
N ALA A 285 -8.03 24.49 -6.71
CA ALA A 285 -7.50 23.22 -7.16
C ALA A 285 -8.43 22.02 -6.91
N GLY A 286 -9.39 22.14 -5.98
CA GLY A 286 -10.35 21.08 -5.65
C GLY A 286 -10.15 20.41 -4.30
N CYS A 287 -9.41 21.02 -3.36
CA CYS A 287 -9.34 20.64 -1.96
C CYS A 287 -10.44 21.33 -1.16
N GLN A 288 -11.13 20.63 -0.24
CA GLN A 288 -12.29 21.18 0.46
C GLN A 288 -12.09 21.35 1.95
N ILE A 289 -11.29 20.52 2.62
CA ILE A 289 -11.13 20.56 4.09
C ILE A 289 -9.68 20.82 4.46
N TYR A 290 -9.48 21.76 5.38
CA TYR A 290 -8.14 22.19 5.83
C TYR A 290 -7.90 21.82 7.28
N MET A 291 -6.90 20.96 7.51
CA MET A 291 -6.53 20.44 8.83
C MET A 291 -5.03 20.70 9.12
N PRO A 292 -4.62 20.78 10.40
CA PRO A 292 -5.45 20.74 11.61
C PRO A 292 -6.15 22.06 11.91
N GLY A 293 -7.20 22.02 12.72
CA GLY A 293 -7.79 23.24 13.29
C GLY A 293 -7.16 23.67 14.62
N PRO A 294 -7.44 24.92 15.11
CA PRO A 294 -8.28 25.92 14.44
C PRO A 294 -7.59 26.53 13.20
N TRP A 295 -8.20 26.36 12.04
CA TRP A 295 -7.67 26.92 10.79
C TRP A 295 -8.23 28.32 10.54
N ASP A 296 -7.37 29.28 10.12
CA ASP A 296 -7.77 30.63 9.84
C ASP A 296 -8.44 30.75 8.46
N HIS A 297 -9.66 31.28 8.44
CA HIS A 297 -10.45 31.49 7.24
C HIS A 297 -10.31 32.91 6.65
N THR A 298 -9.46 33.76 7.25
CA THR A 298 -9.29 35.17 6.84
C THR A 298 -8.83 35.27 5.39
N GLU A 299 -7.88 34.43 4.99
CA GLU A 299 -7.36 34.41 3.62
C GLU A 299 -8.45 34.05 2.59
N ILE A 300 -9.37 33.14 2.92
CA ILE A 300 -10.51 32.78 2.05
C ILE A 300 -11.40 34.01 1.85
N MET A 301 -11.70 34.76 2.92
CA MET A 301 -12.54 35.96 2.86
C MET A 301 -11.85 37.07 2.05
N GLU A 302 -10.57 37.26 2.21
CA GLU A 302 -9.77 38.21 1.42
C GLU A 302 -9.76 37.82 -0.07
N ALA A 303 -9.62 36.53 -0.38
CA ALA A 303 -9.62 36.01 -1.75
C ALA A 303 -11.00 36.23 -2.45
N ILE A 304 -12.09 36.05 -1.73
CA ILE A 304 -13.44 36.40 -2.23
C ILE A 304 -13.55 37.91 -2.50
N GLN A 305 -13.08 38.75 -1.58
CA GLN A 305 -13.16 40.21 -1.74
C GLN A 305 -12.33 40.71 -2.92
N ASN A 306 -11.16 40.18 -3.17
CA ASN A 306 -10.28 40.59 -4.28
C ASN A 306 -10.53 39.82 -5.59
N GLY A 307 -11.45 38.84 -5.59
CA GLY A 307 -11.86 38.05 -6.78
C GLY A 307 -10.89 36.95 -7.20
N SER A 308 -9.88 36.61 -6.39
CA SER A 308 -8.98 35.48 -6.67
C SER A 308 -9.63 34.10 -6.38
N LEU A 309 -10.69 34.08 -5.54
CA LEU A 309 -11.61 32.97 -5.35
C LEU A 309 -13.02 33.40 -5.67
N SER A 310 -13.74 32.69 -6.53
CA SER A 310 -15.14 33.00 -6.80
C SER A 310 -16.07 32.42 -5.72
N THR A 311 -17.23 33.04 -5.54
CA THR A 311 -18.25 32.52 -4.62
C THR A 311 -18.79 31.17 -5.05
N GLU A 312 -18.85 30.90 -6.36
CA GLU A 312 -19.26 29.61 -6.91
C GLU A 312 -18.31 28.50 -6.51
N LYS A 313 -16.98 28.76 -6.52
CA LYS A 313 -15.98 27.76 -6.09
C LYS A 313 -16.04 27.49 -4.58
N LEU A 314 -16.25 28.53 -3.77
CA LEU A 314 -16.51 28.38 -2.35
C LEU A 314 -17.78 27.56 -2.11
N ASP A 315 -18.84 27.84 -2.87
CA ASP A 315 -20.13 27.18 -2.79
C ASP A 315 -20.04 25.68 -3.14
N GLU A 316 -19.34 25.34 -4.24
CA GLU A 316 -19.06 23.96 -4.62
C GLU A 316 -18.33 23.20 -3.49
N ALA A 317 -17.30 23.80 -2.92
CA ALA A 317 -16.52 23.18 -1.83
C ALA A 317 -17.37 23.02 -0.56
N ALA A 318 -18.08 24.06 -0.14
CA ALA A 318 -18.91 24.03 1.07
C ALA A 318 -20.08 23.02 0.94
N TYR A 319 -20.70 22.94 -0.22
CA TYR A 319 -21.78 21.98 -0.47
C TYR A 319 -21.29 20.53 -0.38
N SER A 320 -20.09 20.23 -0.93
CA SER A 320 -19.46 18.92 -0.80
C SER A 320 -19.21 18.53 0.66
N VAL A 321 -18.67 19.46 1.47
CA VAL A 321 -18.44 19.23 2.90
C VAL A 321 -19.75 19.06 3.67
N LEU A 322 -20.75 19.86 3.38
CA LEU A 322 -22.07 19.77 4.01
C LEU A 322 -22.73 18.39 3.73
N LYS A 323 -22.60 17.91 2.50
CA LYS A 323 -23.06 16.57 2.12
C LYS A 323 -22.35 15.46 2.91
N LEU A 324 -21.02 15.56 3.06
CA LEU A 324 -20.24 14.62 3.88
C LEU A 324 -20.70 14.66 5.35
N ILE A 325 -20.95 15.85 5.91
CA ILE A 325 -21.44 15.99 7.28
C ILE A 325 -22.83 15.35 7.44
N ASP A 326 -23.76 15.59 6.52
CA ASP A 326 -25.09 14.98 6.55
C ASP A 326 -25.03 13.45 6.54
N GLU A 327 -24.19 12.90 5.68
CA GLU A 327 -24.02 11.45 5.54
C GLU A 327 -23.32 10.80 6.74
N ARG A 328 -22.39 11.51 7.43
CA ARG A 328 -21.38 10.87 8.30
C ARG A 328 -21.29 11.41 9.73
N ALA A 329 -21.90 12.54 10.04
CA ALA A 329 -21.74 13.13 11.37
C ALA A 329 -22.71 12.58 12.43
N SER A 330 -23.83 11.98 12.02
CA SER A 330 -24.90 11.51 12.90
C SER A 330 -25.02 9.97 12.91
N LEU A 331 -23.92 9.26 12.73
CA LEU A 331 -23.90 7.80 12.75
C LEU A 331 -24.17 7.25 14.15
N GLU A 332 -24.97 6.18 14.22
CA GLU A 332 -25.28 5.48 15.46
C GLU A 332 -24.63 4.11 15.49
N MET A 333 -24.24 3.68 16.70
CA MET A 333 -23.81 2.29 16.89
C MET A 333 -24.98 1.33 16.66
N PRO A 334 -24.73 0.13 16.08
CA PRO A 334 -25.73 -0.93 16.02
C PRO A 334 -26.28 -1.22 17.40
N SER A 335 -27.61 -1.25 17.56
CA SER A 335 -28.28 -1.45 18.85
C SER A 335 -28.00 -2.84 19.47
N ASP A 336 -27.58 -3.80 18.67
CA ASP A 336 -27.22 -5.17 19.04
C ASP A 336 -25.71 -5.36 19.30
N LEU A 337 -24.90 -4.30 19.21
CA LEU A 337 -23.46 -4.38 19.46
C LEU A 337 -23.20 -4.46 20.99
N THR A 338 -22.82 -5.65 21.43
CA THR A 338 -22.36 -5.90 22.81
C THR A 338 -20.85 -5.81 22.88
N ASN A 339 -20.31 -5.67 24.13
CA ASN A 339 -18.87 -5.68 24.36
C ASN A 339 -18.20 -6.98 23.88
N ASP A 340 -18.84 -8.12 24.10
CA ASP A 340 -18.33 -9.43 23.67
C ASP A 340 -18.28 -9.53 22.13
N ARG A 341 -19.33 -9.09 21.44
CA ARG A 341 -19.36 -9.08 19.97
C ARG A 341 -18.31 -8.12 19.38
N TYR A 342 -18.09 -6.99 20.02
CA TYR A 342 -17.03 -6.05 19.64
C TYR A 342 -15.65 -6.72 19.73
N ILE A 343 -15.35 -7.38 20.89
CA ILE A 343 -14.10 -8.10 21.11
C ILE A 343 -13.94 -9.23 20.08
N GLU A 344 -14.92 -10.13 19.99
CA GLU A 344 -14.86 -11.31 19.11
C GLU A 344 -14.65 -10.91 17.63
N THR A 345 -15.35 -9.88 17.17
CA THR A 345 -15.23 -9.43 15.77
C THR A 345 -13.83 -8.87 15.50
N GLY A 346 -13.30 -8.02 16.40
CA GLY A 346 -11.97 -7.43 16.27
C GLY A 346 -10.87 -8.49 16.35
N ASP A 347 -10.91 -9.36 17.38
CA ASP A 347 -9.90 -10.41 17.59
C ASP A 347 -9.85 -11.38 16.41
N ARG A 348 -11.01 -11.79 15.89
CA ARG A 348 -11.09 -12.68 14.74
C ARG A 348 -10.52 -12.02 13.48
N ALA A 349 -10.87 -10.77 13.20
CA ALA A 349 -10.34 -10.06 12.03
C ALA A 349 -8.81 -9.89 12.12
N ALA A 350 -8.28 -9.49 13.28
CA ALA A 350 -6.85 -9.34 13.52
C ALA A 350 -6.10 -10.68 13.40
N TYR A 351 -6.66 -11.76 13.96
CA TYR A 351 -6.07 -13.10 13.89
C TYR A 351 -6.02 -13.63 12.45
N GLU A 352 -7.14 -13.56 11.72
CA GLU A 352 -7.19 -14.02 10.32
C GLU A 352 -6.20 -13.24 9.45
N ALA A 353 -6.09 -11.92 9.63
CA ALA A 353 -5.16 -11.09 8.91
C ALA A 353 -3.69 -11.45 9.22
N ALA A 354 -3.35 -11.59 10.51
CA ALA A 354 -2.00 -11.98 10.94
C ALA A 354 -1.63 -13.38 10.42
N LYS A 355 -2.51 -14.35 10.61
CA LYS A 355 -2.32 -15.74 10.20
C LYS A 355 -2.08 -15.89 8.71
N GLU A 356 -2.79 -15.12 7.87
CA GLU A 356 -2.68 -15.18 6.42
C GLU A 356 -1.55 -14.34 5.85
N GLY A 357 -1.08 -13.33 6.59
CA GLY A 357 -0.02 -12.43 6.14
C GLY A 357 1.38 -12.78 6.61
N ILE A 358 1.53 -13.56 7.68
CA ILE A 358 2.85 -14.05 8.16
C ILE A 358 3.49 -14.94 7.07
N CYS A 359 4.72 -14.58 6.67
CA CYS A 359 5.45 -15.23 5.58
C CYS A 359 6.56 -16.15 6.12
N LEU A 360 6.54 -17.41 5.76
CA LEU A 360 7.69 -18.32 5.92
C LEU A 360 8.67 -18.07 4.78
N LEU A 361 9.89 -17.62 5.08
CA LEU A 361 10.88 -17.26 4.06
C LEU A 361 12.02 -18.29 3.94
N MET A 362 12.28 -19.05 4.99
CA MET A 362 13.28 -20.13 4.97
C MET A 362 12.86 -21.27 5.90
N ASN A 363 13.08 -22.52 5.47
CA ASN A 363 12.82 -23.72 6.27
C ASN A 363 13.80 -24.83 5.88
N LYS A 364 15.05 -24.74 6.35
CA LYS A 364 16.09 -25.72 6.04
C LYS A 364 15.83 -27.02 6.79
N GLU A 365 15.89 -28.13 6.06
CA GLU A 365 15.74 -29.48 6.62
C GLU A 365 14.51 -29.63 7.53
N ASP A 366 13.39 -29.03 7.15
CA ASP A 366 12.14 -29.03 7.90
C ASP A 366 12.34 -28.64 9.38
N ALA A 367 13.11 -27.54 9.59
CA ALA A 367 13.32 -26.98 10.92
C ALA A 367 12.00 -26.58 11.59
N LEU A 368 11.03 -26.16 10.81
CA LEU A 368 9.67 -25.85 11.20
C LEU A 368 8.70 -26.83 10.53
N PRO A 369 7.56 -27.15 11.16
CA PRO A 369 7.10 -26.67 12.47
C PRO A 369 7.86 -27.29 13.66
N ILE A 370 7.92 -26.59 14.79
CA ILE A 370 8.46 -27.07 16.07
C ILE A 370 7.59 -28.22 16.57
N LYS A 371 8.20 -29.37 16.77
CA LYS A 371 7.49 -30.60 17.18
C LYS A 371 7.05 -30.52 18.64
N GLN A 372 5.93 -31.16 18.92
CA GLN A 372 5.41 -31.31 20.30
C GLN A 372 6.49 -31.87 21.24
N GLY A 373 6.64 -31.26 22.43
CA GLY A 373 7.62 -31.65 23.42
C GLY A 373 9.06 -31.17 23.18
N SER A 374 9.31 -30.44 22.09
CA SER A 374 10.61 -29.79 21.87
C SER A 374 10.87 -28.71 22.90
N LYS A 375 12.14 -28.56 23.31
CA LYS A 375 12.60 -27.41 24.11
C LYS A 375 12.85 -26.21 23.21
N VAL A 376 12.50 -25.03 23.68
CA VAL A 376 12.70 -23.74 23.01
C VAL A 376 13.37 -22.77 23.98
N SER A 377 14.48 -22.17 23.56
CA SER A 377 15.08 -21.04 24.25
C SER A 377 14.87 -19.77 23.42
N ILE A 378 14.23 -18.77 23.99
CA ILE A 378 13.94 -17.48 23.35
C ILE A 378 15.06 -16.51 23.72
N PHE A 379 15.74 -15.97 22.71
CA PHE A 379 16.88 -15.07 22.87
C PHE A 379 16.49 -13.62 22.56
N GLY A 380 17.12 -12.69 23.27
CA GLY A 380 16.95 -11.25 23.15
C GLY A 380 16.28 -10.61 24.37
N ASP A 381 16.46 -9.31 24.51
CA ASP A 381 15.97 -8.52 25.65
C ASP A 381 14.45 -8.37 25.64
N ASN A 382 13.83 -8.34 24.44
CA ASN A 382 12.38 -8.31 24.27
C ASN A 382 11.69 -9.62 24.66
N ARG A 383 12.45 -10.70 24.94
CA ARG A 383 11.94 -12.03 25.33
C ARG A 383 10.90 -12.61 24.35
N GLY A 384 10.98 -12.24 23.06
CA GLY A 384 10.07 -12.71 22.02
C GLY A 384 8.71 -12.00 21.98
N GLU A 385 8.52 -10.93 22.74
CA GLU A 385 7.35 -10.07 22.57
C GLU A 385 7.44 -9.29 21.26
N LEU A 386 6.29 -9.10 20.60
CA LEU A 386 6.22 -8.49 19.29
C LEU A 386 5.84 -7.00 19.39
N GLN A 387 6.36 -6.22 18.45
CA GLN A 387 5.85 -4.88 18.16
C GLN A 387 4.64 -5.00 17.23
N ASP A 388 3.47 -4.58 17.69
CA ASP A 388 2.21 -4.82 17.00
C ASP A 388 1.91 -3.79 15.91
N PHE A 389 2.44 -2.56 16.03
CA PHE A 389 2.16 -1.40 15.16
C PHE A 389 3.38 -0.49 14.97
N GLY A 390 3.33 0.40 13.98
CA GLY A 390 4.30 1.48 13.80
C GLY A 390 3.88 2.77 14.49
N GLY A 391 4.84 3.66 14.78
CA GLY A 391 4.60 4.92 15.48
C GLY A 391 4.05 6.03 14.59
N GLY A 392 3.48 7.06 15.23
CA GLY A 392 2.87 8.22 14.57
C GLY A 392 1.35 8.09 14.46
N SER A 393 0.75 8.58 13.38
CA SER A 393 -0.71 8.52 13.17
C SER A 393 -1.26 7.08 13.19
N ALA A 394 -0.46 6.08 12.86
CA ALA A 394 -0.85 4.67 12.86
C ALA A 394 -0.73 3.96 14.23
N GLN A 395 -0.35 4.66 15.30
CA GLN A 395 -0.19 4.02 16.62
C GLN A 395 -1.53 3.70 17.28
N VAL A 396 -1.57 2.60 18.06
CA VAL A 396 -2.76 2.13 18.77
C VAL A 396 -2.41 1.73 20.19
N PHE A 397 -3.09 2.29 21.18
CA PHE A 397 -2.94 1.92 22.57
C PHE A 397 -4.01 0.90 22.98
N THR A 398 -3.59 -0.33 23.20
CA THR A 398 -4.47 -1.45 23.56
C THR A 398 -3.84 -2.35 24.62
N ASP A 399 -4.66 -3.10 25.36
CA ASP A 399 -4.27 -4.18 26.27
C ASP A 399 -4.65 -5.57 25.72
N ARG A 400 -5.16 -5.63 24.49
CA ARG A 400 -5.68 -6.85 23.87
C ARG A 400 -4.63 -7.62 23.07
N THR A 401 -3.35 -7.44 23.37
CA THR A 401 -2.26 -8.11 22.65
C THR A 401 -2.03 -9.53 23.14
N THR A 402 -1.68 -10.44 22.22
CA THR A 402 -1.31 -11.82 22.53
C THR A 402 0.20 -12.00 22.55
N SER A 403 0.71 -12.76 23.54
CA SER A 403 2.14 -13.06 23.67
C SER A 403 2.48 -14.39 23.00
N MET A 404 3.44 -14.37 22.08
CA MET A 404 3.97 -15.60 21.43
C MET A 404 4.62 -16.52 22.49
N PRO A 405 5.48 -16.05 23.39
CA PRO A 405 6.05 -16.89 24.45
C PRO A 405 5.02 -17.56 25.35
N GLU A 406 4.00 -16.84 25.80
CA GLU A 406 2.95 -17.42 26.67
C GLU A 406 2.10 -18.45 25.92
N THR A 407 1.82 -18.20 24.65
CA THR A 407 1.14 -19.17 23.79
C THR A 407 1.98 -20.44 23.59
N LEU A 408 3.29 -20.30 23.34
CA LEU A 408 4.19 -21.45 23.25
C LEU A 408 4.29 -22.24 24.54
N LYS A 409 4.29 -21.60 25.73
CA LYS A 409 4.20 -22.30 27.03
C LYS A 409 2.95 -23.15 27.12
N THR A 410 1.82 -22.61 26.65
CA THR A 410 0.55 -23.35 26.61
C THR A 410 0.61 -24.57 25.68
N TYR A 411 1.25 -24.43 24.51
CA TYR A 411 1.29 -25.48 23.49
C TYR A 411 2.35 -26.54 23.76
N LEU A 412 3.54 -26.14 24.16
CA LEU A 412 4.69 -27.05 24.31
C LEU A 412 4.92 -27.47 25.77
N GLY A 413 4.28 -26.80 26.74
CA GLY A 413 4.47 -26.97 28.16
C GLY A 413 5.49 -25.97 28.76
N SER A 414 5.14 -25.35 29.88
CA SER A 414 5.95 -24.29 30.50
C SER A 414 7.40 -24.70 30.82
N GLY A 415 7.65 -25.98 31.14
CA GLY A 415 8.99 -26.51 31.41
C GLY A 415 9.88 -26.66 30.17
N ASN A 416 9.32 -26.50 28.98
CA ASN A 416 10.06 -26.58 27.72
C ASN A 416 10.45 -25.20 27.16
N ILE A 417 10.04 -24.10 27.80
CA ILE A 417 10.39 -22.74 27.39
C ILE A 417 11.40 -22.15 28.35
N SER A 418 12.55 -21.72 27.85
CA SER A 418 13.59 -20.99 28.58
C SER A 418 13.94 -19.69 27.86
N TYR A 419 14.72 -18.83 28.50
CA TYR A 419 15.13 -17.54 27.95
C TYR A 419 16.66 -17.40 28.04
N ASN A 420 17.28 -16.99 26.93
CA ASN A 420 18.73 -16.80 26.80
C ASN A 420 19.55 -18.01 27.30
N ASP A 421 19.01 -19.21 27.13
CA ASP A 421 19.60 -20.46 27.66
C ASP A 421 20.45 -21.13 26.57
N ILE A 422 21.74 -20.81 26.60
CA ILE A 422 22.70 -21.36 25.65
C ILE A 422 22.98 -22.85 25.90
N ASP A 423 22.87 -23.31 27.15
CA ASP A 423 23.10 -24.72 27.48
C ASP A 423 21.99 -25.60 26.91
N ALA A 424 20.72 -25.14 26.98
CA ALA A 424 19.62 -25.81 26.32
C ALA A 424 19.82 -25.88 24.79
N PHE A 425 20.39 -24.84 24.17
CA PHE A 425 20.72 -24.81 22.76
C PHE A 425 21.82 -25.86 22.43
N TYR A 426 22.86 -26.02 23.28
CA TYR A 426 23.84 -27.09 23.12
C TYR A 426 23.20 -28.47 23.18
N GLU A 427 22.17 -28.67 24.00
CA GLU A 427 21.44 -29.95 24.11
C GLU A 427 20.46 -30.22 22.96
N GLY A 428 20.18 -29.24 22.10
CA GLY A 428 19.33 -29.39 20.93
C GLY A 428 17.99 -28.63 20.99
N ALA A 429 17.82 -27.68 21.94
CA ALA A 429 16.66 -26.80 21.94
C ALA A 429 16.65 -25.88 20.69
N TYR A 430 15.45 -25.49 20.27
CA TYR A 430 15.32 -24.41 19.29
C TYR A 430 15.76 -23.08 19.93
N ALA A 431 16.58 -22.32 19.24
CA ALA A 431 16.87 -20.92 19.55
C ALA A 431 15.94 -20.05 18.71
N VAL A 432 14.99 -19.40 19.34
CA VAL A 432 14.08 -18.43 18.69
C VAL A 432 14.60 -17.03 18.97
N VAL A 433 14.94 -16.29 17.92
CA VAL A 433 15.47 -14.93 17.96
C VAL A 433 14.48 -14.02 17.24
N THR A 434 14.10 -12.90 17.86
CA THR A 434 13.20 -11.93 17.23
C THR A 434 13.95 -10.65 16.93
N GLU A 435 14.12 -10.34 15.65
CA GLU A 435 14.56 -9.03 15.18
C GLU A 435 13.40 -8.06 15.23
N THR A 436 13.48 -7.04 16.07
CA THR A 436 12.45 -6.00 16.18
C THR A 436 13.02 -4.66 15.77
N ILE A 437 12.48 -4.09 14.69
CA ILE A 437 12.83 -2.76 14.22
C ILE A 437 11.62 -1.84 14.36
N LEU A 438 11.80 -0.76 15.12
CA LEU A 438 10.79 0.28 15.26
C LEU A 438 10.86 1.23 14.08
N SER A 439 9.70 1.64 13.58
CA SER A 439 9.59 2.65 12.53
C SER A 439 8.40 3.55 12.81
N ARG A 440 8.49 4.79 12.35
CA ARG A 440 7.47 5.79 12.67
C ARG A 440 7.35 6.85 11.60
N GLU A 441 6.21 7.51 11.60
CA GLU A 441 5.99 8.73 10.86
C GLU A 441 6.98 9.83 11.26
N GLY A 442 7.41 10.62 10.26
CA GLY A 442 8.32 11.77 10.41
C GLY A 442 9.81 11.40 10.40
N GLN A 443 10.16 10.11 10.26
CA GLN A 443 11.57 9.68 10.28
C GLN A 443 11.78 8.44 9.41
N ASP A 444 12.66 8.55 8.41
CA ASP A 444 13.12 7.40 7.64
C ASP A 444 14.17 6.60 8.43
N ARG A 445 14.29 5.28 8.11
CA ARG A 445 15.36 4.43 8.65
C ARG A 445 16.72 4.84 8.10
N GLU A 446 17.77 4.75 8.91
CA GLU A 446 19.14 5.07 8.49
C GLU A 446 19.66 4.04 7.47
N ASP A 447 19.37 2.77 7.69
CA ASP A 447 19.78 1.65 6.84
C ASP A 447 18.74 0.50 6.83
N LEU A 448 19.08 -0.61 6.22
CA LEU A 448 18.28 -1.83 6.18
C LEU A 448 18.87 -2.97 7.02
N ASN A 449 19.87 -2.70 7.84
CA ASN A 449 20.56 -3.73 8.61
C ASN A 449 19.70 -4.25 9.76
N MET A 450 19.94 -5.47 10.19
CA MET A 450 19.46 -5.97 11.47
C MET A 450 20.09 -5.18 12.63
N THR A 451 19.42 -5.14 13.76
CA THR A 451 19.94 -4.53 15.00
C THR A 451 21.26 -5.18 15.42
N ARG A 452 22.08 -4.42 16.12
CA ARG A 452 23.33 -4.96 16.65
C ARG A 452 23.07 -6.13 17.61
N GLU A 453 22.06 -6.03 18.45
CA GLU A 453 21.66 -7.09 19.39
C GLU A 453 21.42 -8.41 18.67
N THR A 454 20.55 -8.41 17.66
CA THR A 454 20.25 -9.62 16.88
C THR A 454 21.47 -10.20 16.20
N ARG A 455 22.33 -9.35 15.60
CA ARG A 455 23.58 -9.81 14.97
C ARG A 455 24.54 -10.46 15.98
N ASP A 456 24.68 -9.86 17.18
CA ASP A 456 25.56 -10.40 18.25
C ASP A 456 25.00 -11.75 18.77
N ILE A 457 23.67 -11.88 18.95
CA ILE A 457 23.01 -13.14 19.33
C ILE A 457 23.27 -14.23 18.27
N LEU A 458 22.96 -13.93 17.01
CA LEU A 458 23.14 -14.87 15.90
C LEU A 458 24.61 -15.29 15.75
N GLY A 459 25.56 -14.36 15.89
CA GLY A 459 27.00 -14.64 15.91
C GLY A 459 27.40 -15.58 17.04
N SER A 460 26.81 -15.40 18.24
CA SER A 460 27.06 -16.27 19.40
C SER A 460 26.49 -17.67 19.21
N LEU A 461 25.28 -17.79 18.66
CA LEU A 461 24.63 -19.06 18.33
C LEU A 461 25.39 -19.80 17.21
N GLY A 462 25.83 -19.08 16.17
CA GLY A 462 26.65 -19.63 15.08
C GLY A 462 27.99 -20.19 15.61
N LYS A 463 28.63 -19.46 16.53
CA LYS A 463 29.85 -19.93 17.21
C LYS A 463 29.57 -21.18 18.07
N ALA A 464 28.49 -21.18 18.85
CA ALA A 464 28.09 -22.34 19.65
C ALA A 464 27.88 -23.58 18.74
N ARG A 465 27.23 -23.41 17.58
CA ARG A 465 27.04 -24.47 16.59
C ARG A 465 28.37 -25.00 16.06
N SER A 466 29.33 -24.13 15.75
CA SER A 466 30.67 -24.56 15.32
C SER A 466 31.45 -25.33 16.42
N MET A 467 31.07 -25.17 17.67
CA MET A 467 31.58 -25.87 18.87
C MET A 467 30.76 -27.10 19.24
N GLY A 468 29.78 -27.52 18.42
CA GLY A 468 29.04 -28.77 18.58
C GLY A 468 27.64 -28.61 19.19
N ALA A 469 27.08 -27.41 19.31
CA ALA A 469 25.68 -27.24 19.67
C ALA A 469 24.76 -27.86 18.62
N LYS A 470 23.66 -28.50 19.06
CA LYS A 470 22.74 -29.29 18.24
C LYS A 470 21.44 -28.59 17.94
N GLY A 471 21.22 -27.41 18.53
CA GLY A 471 19.99 -26.66 18.38
C GLY A 471 19.78 -26.08 16.98
N ARG A 472 18.54 -25.81 16.64
CA ARG A 472 18.13 -25.12 15.42
C ARG A 472 17.87 -23.65 15.70
N ILE A 473 18.20 -22.76 14.77
CA ILE A 473 18.05 -21.30 14.93
C ILE A 473 16.90 -20.84 14.05
N ILE A 474 15.88 -20.26 14.68
CA ILE A 474 14.72 -19.66 14.02
C ILE A 474 14.79 -18.16 14.23
N LEU A 475 14.87 -17.40 13.13
CA LEU A 475 14.81 -15.93 13.14
C LEU A 475 13.41 -15.47 12.76
N ILE A 476 12.86 -14.60 13.60
CA ILE A 476 11.57 -13.93 13.37
C ILE A 476 11.85 -12.47 13.04
N LEU A 477 11.36 -11.99 11.90
CA LEU A 477 11.48 -10.62 11.47
C LEU A 477 10.19 -9.85 11.81
N ASN A 478 10.22 -9.08 12.91
CA ASN A 478 9.17 -8.16 13.35
C ASN A 478 9.58 -6.74 12.94
N ILE A 479 9.28 -6.37 11.70
CA ILE A 479 9.92 -5.26 10.99
C ILE A 479 8.91 -4.43 10.18
N PRO A 480 9.18 -3.14 9.92
CA PRO A 480 8.30 -2.26 9.14
C PRO A 480 8.33 -2.52 7.63
N GLY A 481 9.31 -3.24 7.14
CA GLY A 481 9.59 -3.48 5.73
C GLY A 481 10.90 -4.23 5.54
N PRO A 482 11.45 -4.34 4.32
CA PRO A 482 12.62 -5.14 4.02
C PRO A 482 13.84 -4.82 4.90
N VAL A 483 14.61 -5.86 5.21
CA VAL A 483 15.93 -5.81 5.88
C VAL A 483 16.92 -6.67 5.14
N THR A 484 18.22 -6.39 5.31
CA THR A 484 19.31 -7.27 4.88
C THR A 484 19.62 -8.27 5.99
N LEU A 485 20.08 -9.46 5.64
CA LEU A 485 20.45 -10.49 6.62
C LEU A 485 21.95 -10.54 6.94
N ASP A 486 22.78 -9.81 6.21
CA ASP A 486 24.23 -9.65 6.44
C ASP A 486 24.99 -10.98 6.62
N GLY A 487 24.60 -12.03 5.89
CA GLY A 487 25.18 -13.37 5.97
C GLY A 487 24.57 -14.28 7.05
N ALA A 488 23.54 -13.82 7.78
CA ALA A 488 22.85 -14.66 8.76
C ALA A 488 22.09 -15.82 8.11
N GLU A 489 21.78 -15.73 6.81
CA GLU A 489 21.16 -16.80 6.04
C GLU A 489 21.92 -18.12 6.07
N ASP A 490 23.24 -18.10 6.28
CA ASP A 490 24.06 -19.32 6.38
C ASP A 490 23.89 -20.05 7.71
N ILE A 491 23.58 -19.30 8.79
CA ILE A 491 23.52 -19.87 10.14
C ILE A 491 22.11 -20.14 10.66
N ILE A 492 21.08 -19.52 10.11
CA ILE A 492 19.69 -19.77 10.49
C ILE A 492 19.10 -20.97 9.76
N ASP A 493 18.20 -21.69 10.43
CA ASP A 493 17.51 -22.87 9.86
C ASP A 493 16.08 -22.51 9.42
N GLY A 494 15.43 -21.57 10.11
CA GLY A 494 14.11 -21.05 9.76
C GLY A 494 14.07 -19.53 9.80
N LEU A 495 13.29 -18.92 8.90
CA LEU A 495 13.08 -17.49 8.82
C LEU A 495 11.61 -17.22 8.60
N ILE A 496 11.01 -16.42 9.50
CA ILE A 496 9.61 -16.00 9.41
C ILE A 496 9.56 -14.48 9.44
N CYS A 497 8.84 -13.85 8.50
CA CYS A 497 8.55 -12.42 8.52
C CYS A 497 7.11 -12.20 8.99
N VAL A 498 6.97 -11.49 10.11
CA VAL A 498 5.67 -11.15 10.71
C VAL A 498 5.29 -9.69 10.46
N PHE A 499 6.15 -8.88 9.88
CA PHE A 499 5.99 -7.43 9.82
C PHE A 499 5.56 -6.87 11.19
N TYR A 500 4.53 -6.00 11.24
CA TYR A 500 3.82 -5.63 12.46
C TYR A 500 2.48 -6.40 12.47
N PRO A 501 2.34 -7.42 13.34
CA PRO A 501 1.27 -8.39 13.16
C PRO A 501 -0.05 -8.03 13.84
N GLY A 502 -0.13 -6.86 14.52
CA GLY A 502 -1.31 -6.47 15.29
C GLY A 502 -1.52 -7.31 16.55
N MET A 503 -2.60 -7.01 17.27
CA MET A 503 -2.87 -7.55 18.61
C MET A 503 -2.92 -9.08 18.70
N MET A 504 -3.27 -9.78 17.64
CA MET A 504 -3.36 -11.25 17.60
C MET A 504 -2.11 -11.91 17.00
N GLY A 505 -1.06 -11.12 16.75
CA GLY A 505 0.17 -11.58 16.12
C GLY A 505 0.91 -12.66 16.88
N GLY A 506 0.98 -12.55 18.22
CA GLY A 506 1.64 -13.54 19.07
C GLY A 506 0.98 -14.92 18.98
N LEU A 507 -0.37 -14.97 18.98
CA LEU A 507 -1.13 -16.22 18.81
C LEU A 507 -0.92 -16.80 17.39
N ALA A 508 -1.07 -15.96 16.35
CA ALA A 508 -0.93 -16.41 14.97
C ALA A 508 0.47 -16.96 14.67
N LEU A 509 1.52 -16.29 15.20
CA LEU A 509 2.90 -16.76 15.05
C LEU A 509 3.14 -18.09 15.80
N ALA A 510 2.64 -18.22 17.02
CA ALA A 510 2.78 -19.48 17.78
C ALA A 510 2.07 -20.66 17.08
N ASP A 511 0.90 -20.42 16.48
CA ASP A 511 0.20 -21.42 15.68
C ASP A 511 1.00 -21.87 14.45
N ILE A 512 1.63 -20.90 13.76
CA ILE A 512 2.53 -21.19 12.63
C ILE A 512 3.76 -21.95 13.11
N LEU A 513 4.46 -21.44 14.14
CA LEU A 513 5.67 -22.09 14.66
C LEU A 513 5.45 -23.56 15.07
N THR A 514 4.25 -23.89 15.53
CA THR A 514 3.92 -25.25 16.00
C THR A 514 3.13 -26.08 14.98
N GLY A 515 2.92 -25.58 13.77
CA GLY A 515 2.25 -26.30 12.68
C GLY A 515 0.73 -26.45 12.86
N ARG A 516 0.12 -25.71 13.80
CA ARG A 516 -1.35 -25.65 13.96
C ARG A 516 -1.98 -24.91 12.77
N VAL A 517 -1.21 -23.99 12.21
CA VAL A 517 -1.54 -23.26 10.98
C VAL A 517 -0.41 -23.45 9.98
N ASN A 518 -0.76 -23.79 8.74
CA ASN A 518 0.17 -23.80 7.63
C ASN A 518 0.37 -22.36 7.11
N PRO A 519 1.61 -21.81 7.09
CA PRO A 519 1.86 -20.46 6.60
C PRO A 519 1.44 -20.32 5.14
N SER A 520 0.89 -19.15 4.79
CA SER A 520 0.38 -18.87 3.45
C SER A 520 0.60 -17.41 3.01
N GLY A 521 1.30 -16.62 3.80
CA GLY A 521 1.69 -15.27 3.44
C GLY A 521 2.72 -15.26 2.31
N ALA A 522 2.64 -14.26 1.42
CA ALA A 522 3.58 -14.06 0.34
C ALA A 522 4.03 -12.58 0.33
N LEU A 523 5.32 -12.33 0.15
CA LEU A 523 5.90 -10.99 0.28
C LEU A 523 5.26 -9.98 -0.69
N PRO A 524 4.75 -8.85 -0.21
CA PRO A 524 4.19 -7.80 -1.06
C PRO A 524 5.27 -6.82 -1.56
N VAL A 525 6.51 -7.05 -1.19
CA VAL A 525 7.67 -6.20 -1.47
C VAL A 525 8.92 -7.07 -1.61
N THR A 526 9.81 -6.69 -2.52
CA THR A 526 11.11 -7.35 -2.71
C THR A 526 12.06 -7.05 -1.56
N PHE A 527 12.71 -8.07 -1.01
CA PHE A 527 13.79 -7.93 -0.03
C PHE A 527 15.14 -7.85 -0.74
N PRO A 528 15.88 -6.75 -0.63
CA PRO A 528 17.20 -6.60 -1.25
C PRO A 528 18.24 -7.46 -0.54
N ALA A 529 19.24 -7.95 -1.27
CA ALA A 529 20.44 -8.50 -0.67
C ALA A 529 21.32 -7.40 -0.06
N ARG A 530 21.31 -6.21 -0.66
CA ARG A 530 21.98 -4.99 -0.19
C ARG A 530 21.11 -3.78 -0.52
N TYR A 531 21.19 -2.73 0.27
CA TYR A 531 20.42 -1.51 0.01
C TYR A 531 20.73 -0.91 -1.38
N GLU A 532 22.00 -0.94 -1.82
CA GLU A 532 22.44 -0.45 -3.12
C GLU A 532 21.79 -1.16 -4.32
N ASP A 533 21.24 -2.34 -4.09
CA ASP A 533 20.54 -3.09 -5.13
C ASP A 533 19.10 -2.61 -5.35
N THR A 534 18.58 -1.74 -4.49
CA THR A 534 17.21 -1.21 -4.64
C THR A 534 17.10 -0.26 -5.83
N PRO A 535 15.97 -0.26 -6.56
CA PRO A 535 15.78 0.65 -7.69
C PRO A 535 15.85 2.13 -7.30
N ALA A 536 15.38 2.47 -6.10
CA ALA A 536 15.31 3.83 -5.59
C ALA A 536 16.62 4.33 -4.94
N PHE A 537 17.64 3.50 -4.78
CA PHE A 537 18.86 3.82 -4.05
C PHE A 537 19.48 5.18 -4.43
N LEU A 538 19.68 5.42 -5.73
CA LEU A 538 20.29 6.68 -6.21
C LEU A 538 19.33 7.88 -6.20
N SER A 539 18.07 7.65 -5.86
CA SER A 539 17.03 8.68 -5.81
C SER A 539 16.69 9.12 -4.39
N TYR A 540 17.39 8.62 -3.36
CA TYR A 540 17.20 9.10 -2.00
C TYR A 540 17.73 10.52 -1.88
N PRO A 541 16.92 11.51 -1.43
CA PRO A 541 17.28 12.91 -1.51
C PRO A 541 18.27 13.32 -0.42
N ASP A 542 19.16 14.24 -0.76
CA ASP A 542 20.02 15.00 0.14
C ASP A 542 19.56 16.46 0.33
N SER A 543 18.42 16.81 -0.30
CA SER A 543 17.87 18.17 -0.34
C SER A 543 16.34 18.14 -0.35
N PHE A 544 15.71 19.28 -0.67
CA PHE A 544 14.26 19.37 -0.90
C PHE A 544 13.83 18.99 -2.33
N LYS A 545 14.64 18.20 -3.03
CA LYS A 545 14.30 17.67 -4.36
C LYS A 545 14.59 16.19 -4.43
N CYS A 546 13.64 15.44 -4.96
CA CYS A 546 13.75 14.01 -5.20
C CYS A 546 13.33 13.70 -6.64
N THR A 547 14.17 12.98 -7.40
CA THR A 547 13.79 12.55 -8.75
C THR A 547 13.55 11.05 -8.75
N TYR A 548 12.38 10.63 -9.17
CA TYR A 548 12.02 9.21 -9.30
C TYR A 548 12.61 8.64 -10.60
N GLY A 549 13.96 8.53 -10.61
CA GLY A 549 14.74 8.19 -11.81
C GLY A 549 14.54 6.78 -12.33
N GLU A 550 14.06 5.86 -11.49
CA GLU A 550 13.71 4.49 -11.86
C GLU A 550 12.44 4.43 -12.73
N GLY A 551 11.62 5.49 -12.75
CA GLY A 551 10.39 5.57 -13.53
C GLY A 551 9.41 4.44 -13.19
N ILE A 552 9.04 3.62 -14.19
CA ILE A 552 8.12 2.48 -13.99
C ILE A 552 8.79 1.24 -13.39
N PHE A 553 10.11 1.26 -13.16
CA PHE A 553 10.90 0.10 -12.70
C PHE A 553 11.03 0.06 -11.18
N VAL A 554 9.92 0.23 -10.48
CA VAL A 554 9.83 0.12 -9.01
C VAL A 554 9.82 -1.36 -8.60
N GLY A 555 10.41 -1.66 -7.44
CA GLY A 555 10.40 -3.00 -6.85
C GLY A 555 10.95 -4.07 -7.78
N TYR A 556 10.32 -5.27 -7.83
CA TYR A 556 10.77 -6.41 -8.62
C TYR A 556 10.99 -6.08 -10.09
N ARG A 557 10.24 -5.13 -10.68
CA ARG A 557 10.42 -4.67 -12.05
C ARG A 557 11.82 -4.12 -12.29
N GLY A 558 12.35 -3.39 -11.31
CA GLY A 558 13.69 -2.82 -11.35
C GLY A 558 14.79 -3.86 -11.14
N TYR A 559 14.57 -4.85 -10.29
CA TYR A 559 15.51 -5.97 -10.09
C TYR A 559 15.63 -6.80 -11.35
N GLN A 560 14.52 -7.20 -11.95
CA GLN A 560 14.48 -8.02 -13.16
C GLN A 560 15.15 -7.35 -14.36
N ILE A 561 14.85 -6.07 -14.65
CA ILE A 561 15.42 -5.36 -15.81
C ILE A 561 16.93 -5.14 -15.65
N ARG A 562 17.44 -4.98 -14.41
CA ARG A 562 18.86 -4.85 -14.09
C ARG A 562 19.54 -6.21 -13.91
N LYS A 563 18.77 -7.31 -13.91
CA LYS A 563 19.24 -8.67 -13.67
C LYS A 563 19.97 -8.81 -12.32
N ILE A 564 19.46 -8.16 -11.30
CA ILE A 564 19.95 -8.24 -9.92
C ILE A 564 19.08 -9.26 -9.19
N LYS A 565 19.69 -10.25 -8.55
CA LYS A 565 18.99 -11.23 -7.74
C LYS A 565 18.72 -10.63 -6.35
N PRO A 566 17.46 -10.50 -5.93
CA PRO A 566 17.13 -10.08 -4.58
C PRO A 566 17.41 -11.19 -3.56
N LEU A 567 17.36 -10.85 -2.28
CA LEU A 567 17.39 -11.83 -1.19
C LEU A 567 16.11 -12.68 -1.22
N PHE A 568 14.94 -12.01 -1.28
CA PHE A 568 13.65 -12.65 -1.55
C PHE A 568 12.87 -11.80 -2.55
N CYS A 569 12.31 -12.44 -3.57
CA CYS A 569 11.58 -11.75 -4.62
C CYS A 569 10.14 -11.41 -4.20
N PHE A 570 9.52 -10.51 -4.93
CA PHE A 570 8.10 -10.20 -4.81
C PHE A 570 7.23 -11.44 -4.99
N GLY A 571 6.22 -11.59 -4.14
CA GLY A 571 5.31 -12.74 -4.15
C GLY A 571 5.86 -14.00 -3.52
N TYR A 572 7.10 -14.00 -2.98
CA TYR A 572 7.72 -15.16 -2.37
C TYR A 572 7.15 -15.49 -1.00
N GLY A 573 6.89 -16.77 -0.75
CA GLY A 573 6.50 -17.33 0.54
C GLY A 573 6.49 -18.85 0.47
N LEU A 574 6.94 -19.49 1.55
CA LEU A 574 6.96 -20.95 1.70
C LEU A 574 5.72 -21.42 2.47
N SER A 575 5.50 -22.73 2.40
CA SER A 575 4.45 -23.45 3.11
C SER A 575 5.04 -24.69 3.75
N TYR A 576 4.36 -25.30 4.72
CA TYR A 576 4.69 -26.64 5.23
C TYR A 576 4.22 -27.76 4.28
N THR A 577 3.64 -27.41 3.16
CA THR A 577 3.32 -28.31 2.05
C THR A 577 3.92 -27.78 0.76
N SER A 578 3.81 -28.51 -0.32
CA SER A 578 4.35 -28.14 -1.64
C SER A 578 3.23 -27.98 -2.65
N PHE A 579 3.36 -26.96 -3.50
CA PHE A 579 2.39 -26.69 -4.57
C PHE A 579 3.09 -26.75 -5.94
N ASP A 580 2.37 -27.22 -6.96
CA ASP A 580 2.86 -27.23 -8.35
C ASP A 580 1.72 -26.75 -9.28
N ILE A 581 2.03 -25.75 -10.10
CA ILE A 581 1.13 -25.29 -11.16
C ILE A 581 1.27 -26.24 -12.34
N ARG A 582 0.24 -27.03 -12.61
CA ARG A 582 0.25 -28.09 -13.63
C ARG A 582 0.03 -27.59 -15.04
N ASP A 583 -0.86 -26.63 -15.22
CA ASP A 583 -1.28 -26.14 -16.54
C ASP A 583 -1.75 -24.68 -16.44
N ILE A 584 -1.60 -23.94 -17.56
CA ILE A 584 -2.19 -22.61 -17.77
C ILE A 584 -2.68 -22.51 -19.21
N LYS A 585 -3.92 -22.07 -19.39
CA LYS A 585 -4.51 -21.75 -20.69
C LYS A 585 -5.18 -20.40 -20.63
N ALA A 586 -5.06 -19.64 -21.69
CA ALA A 586 -5.70 -18.34 -21.77
C ALA A 586 -6.36 -18.13 -23.14
N SER A 587 -7.40 -17.31 -23.13
CA SER A 587 -8.09 -16.84 -24.34
C SER A 587 -8.47 -15.38 -24.20
N VAL A 588 -8.52 -14.68 -25.32
CA VAL A 588 -8.94 -13.27 -25.38
C VAL A 588 -10.34 -13.21 -25.95
N ASN A 589 -11.29 -12.70 -25.17
CA ASN A 589 -12.70 -12.62 -25.54
C ASN A 589 -13.26 -11.24 -25.15
N ASN A 590 -13.81 -10.49 -26.07
CA ASN A 590 -14.54 -9.24 -25.81
C ASN A 590 -13.76 -8.24 -24.92
N GLY A 591 -12.47 -8.04 -25.17
CA GLY A 591 -11.63 -7.13 -24.40
C GLY A 591 -11.18 -7.65 -23.05
N ARG A 592 -11.38 -8.95 -22.76
CA ARG A 592 -10.97 -9.61 -21.52
C ARG A 592 -10.06 -10.80 -21.83
N VAL A 593 -9.07 -11.01 -21.00
CA VAL A 593 -8.22 -12.21 -20.99
C VAL A 593 -8.74 -13.15 -19.91
N ASP A 594 -9.29 -14.28 -20.34
CA ASP A 594 -9.77 -15.35 -19.46
C ASP A 594 -8.68 -16.41 -19.35
N ILE A 595 -8.35 -16.83 -18.12
CA ILE A 595 -7.26 -17.73 -17.80
C ILE A 595 -7.80 -18.90 -16.96
N LYS A 596 -7.42 -20.11 -17.34
CA LYS A 596 -7.63 -21.32 -16.54
C LYS A 596 -6.27 -21.88 -16.14
N ALA A 597 -6.03 -21.95 -14.83
CA ALA A 597 -4.82 -22.54 -14.27
C ALA A 597 -5.20 -23.76 -13.41
N CYS A 598 -4.36 -24.79 -13.43
CA CYS A 598 -4.51 -25.95 -12.57
C CYS A 598 -3.33 -25.97 -11.57
N ILE A 599 -3.65 -26.03 -10.27
CA ILE A 599 -2.66 -26.12 -9.20
C ILE A 599 -2.91 -27.35 -8.35
N ALA A 600 -1.85 -28.07 -7.99
CA ALA A 600 -1.86 -29.25 -7.13
C ALA A 600 -1.12 -28.99 -5.83
N ASN A 601 -1.65 -29.47 -4.73
CA ASN A 601 -0.92 -29.66 -3.48
C ASN A 601 -0.25 -31.04 -3.53
N THR A 602 1.06 -31.06 -3.58
CA THR A 602 1.87 -32.28 -3.73
C THR A 602 2.44 -32.81 -2.41
N GLY A 603 2.17 -32.13 -1.30
CA GLY A 603 2.61 -32.54 0.03
C GLY A 603 1.49 -33.18 0.87
N ASP A 604 1.79 -33.38 2.15
CA ASP A 604 0.98 -34.16 3.08
C ASP A 604 0.04 -33.32 3.97
N MET A 605 0.07 -31.98 3.85
CA MET A 605 -0.74 -31.05 4.64
C MET A 605 -1.58 -30.17 3.70
N GLY A 606 -2.85 -29.93 4.06
CA GLY A 606 -3.67 -28.95 3.38
C GLY A 606 -3.12 -27.53 3.57
N GLY A 607 -3.24 -26.68 2.57
CA GLY A 607 -2.69 -25.31 2.64
C GLY A 607 -3.26 -24.38 1.60
N LYS A 608 -3.00 -23.09 1.79
CA LYS A 608 -3.35 -22.03 0.83
C LYS A 608 -2.13 -21.68 -0.02
N ALA A 609 -2.34 -21.57 -1.34
CA ALA A 609 -1.33 -21.09 -2.28
C ALA A 609 -1.82 -19.81 -2.97
N VAL A 610 -0.89 -18.95 -3.34
CA VAL A 610 -1.14 -17.76 -4.17
C VAL A 610 -0.66 -18.05 -5.59
N ILE A 611 -1.60 -18.25 -6.52
CA ILE A 611 -1.28 -18.28 -7.94
C ILE A 611 -1.15 -16.84 -8.42
N GLN A 612 -0.02 -16.51 -9.04
CA GLN A 612 0.29 -15.20 -9.57
C GLN A 612 0.45 -15.30 -11.09
N VAL A 613 -0.20 -14.43 -11.85
CA VAL A 613 -0.06 -14.41 -13.31
C VAL A 613 0.49 -13.06 -13.76
N TYR A 614 1.63 -13.14 -14.42
CA TYR A 614 2.35 -11.99 -14.96
C TYR A 614 2.24 -11.96 -16.49
N SER A 615 2.34 -10.78 -17.08
CA SER A 615 2.48 -10.62 -18.53
C SER A 615 3.89 -10.16 -18.90
N HIS A 616 4.38 -10.66 -20.02
CA HIS A 616 5.59 -10.22 -20.71
C HIS A 616 5.28 -9.95 -22.18
N LYS A 617 5.56 -8.75 -22.66
CA LYS A 617 5.40 -8.40 -24.07
C LYS A 617 6.62 -8.91 -24.85
N LEU A 618 6.42 -9.89 -25.74
CA LEU A 618 7.52 -10.55 -26.48
C LEU A 618 8.30 -9.61 -27.38
N SER A 619 7.63 -8.62 -27.96
CA SER A 619 8.26 -7.56 -28.75
C SER A 619 7.52 -6.26 -28.47
N SER A 620 8.19 -5.27 -27.94
CA SER A 620 7.60 -3.97 -27.58
C SER A 620 8.37 -2.83 -28.24
N MET A 621 7.64 -1.82 -28.67
CA MET A 621 8.20 -0.58 -29.20
C MET A 621 8.70 0.35 -28.10
N VAL A 622 8.22 0.17 -26.89
CA VAL A 622 8.60 0.96 -25.71
C VAL A 622 9.29 0.08 -24.71
N ARG A 623 10.07 0.69 -23.82
CA ARG A 623 10.69 -0.03 -22.71
C ARG A 623 9.62 -0.45 -21.70
N ARG A 624 9.50 -1.76 -21.47
CA ARG A 624 8.58 -2.37 -20.49
C ARG A 624 9.32 -3.16 -19.43
N PRO A 625 8.70 -3.40 -18.27
CA PRO A 625 9.20 -4.40 -17.32
C PRO A 625 9.25 -5.79 -17.92
N GLU A 626 10.15 -6.62 -17.41
CA GLU A 626 10.26 -8.04 -17.80
C GLU A 626 9.00 -8.84 -17.41
N SER A 627 8.40 -8.52 -16.29
CA SER A 627 7.16 -9.11 -15.82
C SER A 627 6.29 -8.03 -15.14
N GLU A 628 4.99 -8.11 -15.35
CA GLU A 628 4.00 -7.22 -14.75
C GLU A 628 2.83 -8.05 -14.23
N LEU A 629 2.55 -8.01 -12.92
CA LEU A 629 1.42 -8.73 -12.32
C LEU A 629 0.10 -8.26 -12.94
N ARG A 630 -0.72 -9.22 -13.42
CA ARG A 630 -2.02 -8.92 -14.02
C ARG A 630 -3.20 -9.43 -13.21
N THR A 631 -3.03 -10.59 -12.60
CA THR A 631 -4.07 -11.17 -11.75
C THR A 631 -3.46 -12.20 -10.81
N PHE A 632 -4.18 -12.52 -9.75
CA PHE A 632 -3.80 -13.56 -8.78
C PHE A 632 -5.05 -14.15 -8.11
N ALA A 633 -4.87 -15.31 -7.48
CA ALA A 633 -5.86 -15.88 -6.57
C ALA A 633 -5.17 -16.63 -5.44
N LYS A 634 -5.71 -16.52 -4.21
CA LYS A 634 -5.32 -17.34 -3.07
C LYS A 634 -6.35 -18.44 -2.88
N VAL A 635 -5.93 -19.70 -2.98
CA VAL A 635 -6.82 -20.87 -2.94
C VAL A 635 -6.34 -21.89 -1.92
N TYR A 636 -7.28 -22.51 -1.19
CA TYR A 636 -7.00 -23.61 -0.28
C TYR A 636 -7.09 -24.95 -1.04
N ILE A 637 -6.10 -25.81 -0.87
CA ILE A 637 -6.03 -27.11 -1.55
C ILE A 637 -5.68 -28.18 -0.50
N GLU A 638 -6.52 -29.19 -0.40
CA GLU A 638 -6.26 -30.36 0.44
C GLU A 638 -5.01 -31.11 0.02
N ALA A 639 -4.39 -31.83 0.96
CA ALA A 639 -3.20 -32.64 0.70
C ALA A 639 -3.47 -33.66 -0.44
N GLY A 640 -2.57 -33.72 -1.39
CA GLY A 640 -2.64 -34.61 -2.55
C GLY A 640 -3.75 -34.29 -3.57
N CYS A 641 -4.47 -33.18 -3.41
CA CYS A 641 -5.53 -32.75 -4.33
C CYS A 641 -5.02 -31.71 -5.34
N GLU A 642 -5.80 -31.57 -6.42
CA GLU A 642 -5.61 -30.49 -7.40
C GLU A 642 -6.91 -29.69 -7.58
N GLN A 643 -6.75 -28.41 -7.96
CA GLN A 643 -7.88 -27.52 -8.17
C GLN A 643 -7.67 -26.69 -9.44
N GLN A 644 -8.74 -26.53 -10.20
CA GLN A 644 -8.80 -25.57 -11.28
C GLN A 644 -9.17 -24.18 -10.74
N VAL A 645 -8.42 -23.17 -11.18
CA VAL A 645 -8.59 -21.76 -10.77
C VAL A 645 -8.86 -20.93 -12.02
N ASP A 646 -10.00 -20.25 -12.01
CA ASP A 646 -10.37 -19.32 -13.07
C ASP A 646 -9.89 -17.90 -12.67
N LEU A 647 -9.11 -17.29 -13.54
CA LEU A 647 -8.54 -15.94 -13.37
C LEU A 647 -8.85 -15.09 -14.60
N SER A 648 -8.78 -13.79 -14.47
CA SER A 648 -8.96 -12.90 -15.61
C SER A 648 -8.41 -11.51 -15.34
N PHE A 649 -8.21 -10.76 -16.44
CA PHE A 649 -7.93 -9.33 -16.41
C PHE A 649 -8.42 -8.67 -17.72
N ASP A 650 -8.59 -7.36 -17.72
CA ASP A 650 -9.03 -6.65 -18.92
C ASP A 650 -7.84 -6.38 -19.86
N VAL A 651 -8.06 -6.45 -21.18
CA VAL A 651 -7.02 -6.15 -22.18
C VAL A 651 -6.43 -4.75 -21.96
N THR A 652 -7.21 -3.83 -21.42
CA THR A 652 -6.75 -2.48 -21.05
C THR A 652 -5.65 -2.48 -20.00
N ASP A 653 -5.53 -3.53 -19.19
CA ASP A 653 -4.41 -3.69 -18.22
C ASP A 653 -3.06 -3.90 -18.94
N LEU A 654 -3.04 -4.23 -20.24
CA LEU A 654 -1.83 -4.36 -21.05
C LEU A 654 -1.35 -3.03 -21.66
N MET A 655 -2.14 -1.96 -21.54
CA MET A 655 -1.79 -0.64 -22.05
C MET A 655 -0.59 -0.06 -21.29
N TYR A 656 0.16 0.80 -21.96
CA TYR A 656 1.16 1.68 -21.37
C TYR A 656 0.76 3.14 -21.59
N TYR A 657 1.22 4.03 -20.73
CA TYR A 657 0.99 5.46 -20.92
C TYR A 657 2.04 6.07 -21.84
N SER A 658 1.62 6.61 -22.97
CA SER A 658 2.46 7.35 -23.90
C SER A 658 2.49 8.82 -23.52
N GLU A 659 3.66 9.32 -23.12
CA GLU A 659 3.85 10.75 -22.81
C GLU A 659 3.73 11.62 -24.05
N ASP A 660 4.16 11.12 -25.21
CA ASP A 660 4.06 11.81 -26.49
C ASP A 660 2.61 12.04 -26.94
N HIS A 661 1.71 11.10 -26.58
CA HIS A 661 0.28 11.17 -26.95
C HIS A 661 -0.62 11.59 -25.79
N GLY A 662 -0.09 11.72 -24.59
CA GLY A 662 -0.84 12.09 -23.39
C GLY A 662 -1.93 11.10 -22.97
N LYS A 663 -1.85 9.82 -23.37
CA LYS A 663 -2.88 8.80 -23.09
C LYS A 663 -2.33 7.37 -23.06
N PHE A 664 -3.17 6.44 -22.58
CA PHE A 664 -2.86 5.01 -22.61
C PHE A 664 -3.01 4.44 -24.02
N LEU A 665 -2.02 3.65 -24.45
CA LEU A 665 -1.97 2.98 -25.74
C LEU A 665 -1.81 1.47 -25.55
N LEU A 666 -2.53 0.70 -26.38
CA LEU A 666 -2.44 -0.75 -26.45
C LEU A 666 -1.54 -1.16 -27.63
N GLU A 667 -0.49 -1.92 -27.35
CA GLU A 667 0.30 -2.58 -28.42
C GLU A 667 -0.36 -3.91 -28.81
N ASP A 668 -0.50 -4.15 -30.11
CA ASP A 668 -0.89 -5.47 -30.65
C ASP A 668 0.24 -6.50 -30.55
N GLY A 669 -0.04 -7.72 -31.01
CA GLY A 669 0.93 -8.81 -31.06
C GLY A 669 0.96 -9.67 -29.80
N LYS A 670 2.05 -10.40 -29.60
CA LYS A 670 2.11 -11.50 -28.64
C LYS A 670 2.54 -11.07 -27.24
N TYR A 671 1.78 -11.55 -26.25
CA TYR A 671 2.11 -11.46 -24.85
C TYR A 671 2.24 -12.87 -24.27
N GLU A 672 3.34 -13.12 -23.57
CA GLU A 672 3.51 -14.32 -22.78
C GLU A 672 2.89 -14.10 -21.39
N LEU A 673 1.99 -14.97 -21.01
CA LEU A 673 1.46 -15.05 -19.64
C LEU A 673 2.26 -16.09 -18.87
N ARG A 674 2.74 -15.70 -17.70
CA ARG A 674 3.62 -16.45 -16.82
C ARG A 674 2.91 -16.73 -15.51
N ALA A 675 2.57 -17.98 -15.24
CA ALA A 675 1.97 -18.41 -13.98
C ALA A 675 3.04 -18.97 -13.04
N GLY A 676 3.06 -18.45 -11.82
CA GLY A 676 4.06 -18.81 -10.81
C GLY A 676 3.54 -18.64 -9.38
N LEU A 677 4.38 -19.05 -8.42
CA LEU A 677 4.16 -18.84 -6.99
C LEU A 677 4.89 -17.59 -6.48
N SER A 678 5.72 -16.98 -7.32
CA SER A 678 6.37 -15.68 -7.09
C SER A 678 6.76 -15.03 -8.42
N SER A 679 7.31 -13.82 -8.38
CA SER A 679 7.79 -13.10 -9.59
C SER A 679 8.99 -13.79 -10.28
N GLU A 680 9.70 -14.69 -9.60
CA GLU A 680 10.85 -15.44 -10.12
C GLU A 680 10.59 -16.95 -10.24
N ASP A 681 9.63 -17.49 -9.50
CA ASP A 681 9.25 -18.92 -9.57
C ASP A 681 8.09 -19.10 -10.57
N ILE A 682 8.42 -19.03 -11.86
CA ILE A 682 7.49 -19.21 -12.96
C ILE A 682 7.44 -20.68 -13.38
N ALA A 683 6.32 -21.32 -13.10
CA ALA A 683 6.14 -22.76 -13.35
C ALA A 683 5.62 -23.06 -14.77
N ARG A 684 4.72 -22.24 -15.31
CA ARG A 684 4.06 -22.46 -16.61
C ARG A 684 3.85 -21.15 -17.36
N THR A 685 3.87 -21.24 -18.68
CA THR A 685 3.61 -20.11 -19.56
C THR A 685 2.61 -20.47 -20.66
N CYS A 686 1.88 -19.48 -21.15
CA CYS A 686 1.11 -19.55 -22.40
C CYS A 686 1.19 -18.21 -23.13
N VAL A 687 0.89 -18.21 -24.42
CA VAL A 687 0.93 -17.00 -25.23
C VAL A 687 -0.47 -16.63 -25.69
N ILE A 688 -0.81 -15.35 -25.53
CA ILE A 688 -1.99 -14.74 -26.13
C ILE A 688 -1.56 -13.79 -27.24
N ASP A 689 -2.44 -13.58 -28.21
CA ASP A 689 -2.23 -12.63 -29.28
C ASP A 689 -3.30 -11.53 -29.21
N ILE A 690 -2.87 -10.29 -29.09
CA ILE A 690 -3.74 -9.11 -29.10
C ILE A 690 -3.78 -8.60 -30.54
N GLY A 691 -4.91 -8.86 -31.22
CA GLY A 691 -5.08 -8.55 -32.64
C GLY A 691 -5.41 -7.08 -32.94
N GLU A 692 -5.67 -6.27 -31.91
CA GLU A 692 -6.02 -4.86 -32.05
C GLU A 692 -5.05 -3.97 -31.30
N CYS A 693 -4.64 -2.86 -31.91
CA CYS A 693 -3.81 -1.84 -31.30
C CYS A 693 -4.51 -0.48 -31.30
N SER A 694 -4.02 0.42 -30.46
CA SER A 694 -4.41 1.83 -30.50
C SER A 694 -4.11 2.43 -31.87
N PRO A 695 -5.02 3.25 -32.45
CA PRO A 695 -4.82 3.83 -33.79
C PRO A 695 -3.50 4.61 -33.92
N GLU A 696 -3.03 5.23 -32.84
CA GLU A 696 -1.78 5.99 -32.76
C GLU A 696 -0.53 5.13 -32.98
N LEU A 697 -0.63 3.83 -32.75
CA LEU A 697 0.48 2.87 -33.00
C LEU A 697 0.49 2.32 -34.42
N ARG A 698 -0.39 2.79 -35.28
CA ARG A 698 -0.32 2.51 -36.72
C ARG A 698 0.73 3.41 -37.37
N PHE A 699 1.30 2.92 -38.48
CA PHE A 699 2.21 3.74 -39.24
C PHE A 699 1.50 5.00 -39.75
N GLY A 700 2.12 6.14 -39.60
CA GLY A 700 1.59 7.44 -39.97
C GLY A 700 2.68 8.49 -40.16
N PRO A 701 2.32 9.77 -40.32
CA PRO A 701 3.28 10.83 -40.53
C PRO A 701 4.32 11.02 -39.40
N ASP A 702 3.99 10.64 -38.19
CA ASP A 702 4.82 10.70 -36.99
C ASP A 702 5.74 9.48 -36.83
N THR A 703 5.58 8.44 -37.63
CA THR A 703 6.37 7.21 -37.56
C THR A 703 7.84 7.46 -37.89
N SER A 704 8.76 7.04 -37.05
CA SER A 704 10.19 7.19 -37.27
C SER A 704 10.71 6.25 -38.36
N CYS A 705 11.79 6.63 -39.03
CA CYS A 705 12.44 5.74 -40.01
C CYS A 705 12.96 4.44 -39.41
N LEU A 706 13.28 4.43 -38.12
CA LEU A 706 13.66 3.20 -37.42
C LEU A 706 12.50 2.22 -37.38
N GLU A 707 11.30 2.69 -37.06
CA GLU A 707 10.10 1.84 -36.96
C GLU A 707 9.74 1.31 -38.35
N ILE A 708 9.77 2.19 -39.37
CA ILE A 708 9.56 1.81 -40.79
C ILE A 708 10.55 0.72 -41.21
N SER A 709 11.82 0.82 -40.81
CA SER A 709 12.86 -0.16 -41.14
C SER A 709 12.62 -1.58 -40.61
N ARG A 710 11.72 -1.71 -39.64
CA ARG A 710 11.32 -3.00 -39.03
C ARG A 710 10.07 -3.62 -39.69
N ALA A 711 9.41 -2.89 -40.57
CA ALA A 711 8.21 -3.34 -41.30
C ALA A 711 8.53 -3.54 -42.80
N PRO A 712 8.91 -4.77 -43.24
CA PRO A 712 9.46 -5.00 -44.58
C PRO A 712 8.59 -4.50 -45.72
N LEU A 713 7.27 -4.66 -45.63
CA LEU A 713 6.36 -4.22 -46.72
C LEU A 713 6.20 -2.70 -46.75
N VAL A 714 6.17 -2.06 -45.59
CA VAL A 714 6.10 -0.59 -45.47
C VAL A 714 7.42 0.03 -45.93
N LEU A 715 8.54 -0.59 -45.54
CA LEU A 715 9.88 -0.20 -45.93
C LEU A 715 10.08 -0.26 -47.46
N GLU A 716 9.65 -1.36 -48.09
CA GLU A 716 9.78 -1.52 -49.54
C GLU A 716 8.90 -0.52 -50.31
N ALA A 717 7.70 -0.24 -49.81
CA ALA A 717 6.83 0.78 -50.39
C ALA A 717 7.44 2.20 -50.31
N LEU A 718 8.05 2.53 -49.15
CA LEU A 718 8.77 3.80 -48.98
C LEU A 718 9.98 3.89 -49.87
N LYS A 719 10.77 2.82 -49.96
CA LYS A 719 11.95 2.75 -50.84
C LYS A 719 11.58 3.00 -52.28
N GLN A 720 10.52 2.37 -52.79
CA GLN A 720 10.06 2.55 -54.16
C GLN A 720 9.54 3.97 -54.42
N ASP A 721 8.81 4.57 -53.47
CA ASP A 721 8.35 5.96 -53.59
C ASP A 721 9.53 6.96 -53.62
N LEU A 722 10.60 6.71 -52.85
CA LEU A 722 11.82 7.51 -52.86
C LEU A 722 12.59 7.36 -54.20
N GLU A 723 12.75 6.13 -54.69
CA GLU A 723 13.41 5.85 -55.98
C GLU A 723 12.65 6.49 -57.13
N ASP A 724 11.31 6.42 -57.16
CA ASP A 724 10.46 7.09 -58.14
C ASP A 724 10.58 8.62 -58.08
N ALA A 725 10.87 9.18 -56.91
CA ALA A 725 11.16 10.60 -56.70
C ALA A 725 12.62 10.98 -57.00
N GLY A 726 13.44 10.03 -57.50
CA GLY A 726 14.85 10.23 -57.80
C GLY A 726 15.77 10.38 -56.58
N GLN A 727 15.32 9.93 -55.41
CA GLN A 727 16.06 10.00 -54.14
C GLN A 727 16.71 8.65 -53.81
N SER A 728 17.88 8.69 -53.18
CA SER A 728 18.56 7.49 -52.70
C SER A 728 18.08 7.11 -51.29
N PHE A 729 17.65 5.87 -51.15
CA PHE A 729 17.16 5.34 -49.87
C PHE A 729 18.27 5.20 -48.80
N GLN A 730 19.51 4.89 -49.18
CA GLN A 730 20.60 4.59 -48.23
C GLN A 730 21.02 5.78 -47.34
N PRO A 731 21.25 7.00 -47.83
CA PRO A 731 21.53 8.14 -46.97
C PRO A 731 20.35 8.47 -46.05
N PHE A 732 19.14 8.26 -46.52
CA PHE A 732 17.91 8.51 -45.79
C PHE A 732 17.83 7.67 -44.50
N ILE A 733 18.01 6.37 -44.57
CA ILE A 733 17.97 5.48 -43.42
C ILE A 733 19.11 5.73 -42.44
N THR A 734 20.33 5.98 -42.95
CA THR A 734 21.51 6.15 -42.09
C THR A 734 21.47 7.45 -41.30
N CYS A 735 21.05 8.56 -41.93
CA CYS A 735 21.09 9.88 -41.29
C CYS A 735 19.82 10.23 -40.52
N LEU A 736 18.67 9.64 -40.86
CA LEU A 736 17.36 10.03 -40.34
C LEU A 736 16.68 8.93 -39.53
N ARG A 737 17.43 7.96 -39.03
CA ARG A 737 16.94 6.76 -38.35
C ARG A 737 15.95 7.03 -37.20
N TYR A 738 16.16 8.11 -36.46
CA TYR A 738 15.33 8.50 -35.31
C TYR A 738 14.45 9.74 -35.59
N THR A 739 14.38 10.17 -36.85
CA THR A 739 13.61 11.37 -37.20
C THR A 739 12.17 10.96 -37.58
N PRO A 740 11.14 11.63 -37.04
CA PRO A 740 9.77 11.47 -37.46
C PRO A 740 9.61 11.81 -38.96
N GLN A 741 8.74 11.09 -39.63
CA GLN A 741 8.57 11.20 -41.07
C GLN A 741 8.08 12.58 -41.52
N ASP A 742 7.22 13.25 -40.77
CA ASP A 742 6.75 14.61 -41.04
C ASP A 742 7.90 15.64 -41.11
N LYS A 743 8.97 15.42 -40.34
CA LYS A 743 10.18 16.24 -40.31
C LYS A 743 11.07 15.96 -41.50
N ILE A 744 11.01 14.73 -42.06
CA ILE A 744 11.77 14.35 -43.24
C ILE A 744 11.28 15.12 -44.47
N ALA A 745 9.98 15.36 -44.60
CA ALA A 745 9.40 16.15 -45.70
C ALA A 745 9.89 17.61 -45.74
N VAL A 746 10.47 18.13 -44.64
CA VAL A 746 11.11 19.46 -44.62
C VAL A 746 12.47 19.42 -45.34
N HIS A 747 13.20 18.30 -45.23
CA HIS A 747 14.51 18.13 -45.84
C HIS A 747 14.44 17.61 -47.29
N PHE A 748 13.35 16.92 -47.61
CA PHE A 748 13.10 16.33 -48.92
C PHE A 748 11.68 16.68 -49.41
N PRO A 749 11.43 17.94 -49.83
CA PRO A 749 10.07 18.40 -50.17
C PRO A 749 9.45 17.67 -51.37
N GLU A 750 10.25 17.09 -52.27
CA GLU A 750 9.83 16.23 -53.40
C GLU A 750 9.20 14.90 -52.91
N CYS A 751 9.49 14.45 -51.69
CA CYS A 751 8.93 13.24 -51.13
C CYS A 751 7.51 13.42 -50.55
N ARG A 752 6.83 14.53 -50.79
CA ARG A 752 5.48 14.80 -50.22
C ARG A 752 4.37 13.90 -50.77
N SER A 753 4.59 13.14 -51.85
CA SER A 753 3.58 12.24 -52.44
C SER A 753 3.88 10.76 -52.19
N TYR A 754 4.03 10.38 -50.91
CA TYR A 754 4.24 8.99 -50.52
C TYR A 754 2.99 8.12 -50.68
N LYS A 755 2.49 7.94 -51.91
CA LYS A 755 1.22 7.25 -52.14
C LYS A 755 1.28 5.77 -51.76
N ARG A 756 2.31 5.03 -52.24
CA ARG A 756 2.47 3.59 -51.92
C ARG A 756 2.77 3.39 -50.47
N PHE A 757 3.62 4.25 -49.88
CA PHE A 757 3.94 4.24 -48.46
C PHE A 757 2.68 4.45 -47.62
N MET A 758 1.86 5.46 -47.91
CA MET A 758 0.62 5.72 -47.20
C MET A 758 -0.40 4.58 -47.37
N ASP A 759 -0.49 3.99 -48.58
CA ASP A 759 -1.32 2.82 -48.83
C ASP A 759 -0.81 1.58 -48.06
N ALA A 760 0.50 1.41 -47.95
CA ALA A 760 1.10 0.35 -47.15
C ALA A 760 0.87 0.57 -45.65
N CYS A 761 1.05 1.80 -45.16
CA CYS A 761 0.76 2.17 -43.77
C CYS A 761 -0.69 1.89 -43.38
N ALA A 762 -1.65 2.19 -44.27
CA ALA A 762 -3.06 1.94 -44.04
C ALA A 762 -3.40 0.43 -43.94
N LYS A 763 -2.61 -0.42 -44.57
CA LYS A 763 -2.81 -1.88 -44.66
C LYS A 763 -2.00 -2.68 -43.63
N HIS A 764 -0.90 -2.14 -43.18
CA HIS A 764 0.02 -2.82 -42.29
C HIS A 764 0.05 -2.16 -40.91
N ARG A 765 0.16 -2.98 -39.87
CA ARG A 765 0.30 -2.56 -38.48
C ARG A 765 1.78 -2.54 -38.11
N ARG A 766 2.14 -1.78 -37.10
CA ARG A 766 3.45 -1.85 -36.46
C ARG A 766 3.59 -3.22 -35.81
N ASP A 767 4.56 -4.03 -36.24
CA ASP A 767 4.87 -5.33 -35.64
C ASP A 767 5.70 -5.19 -34.35
#